data_8ce88c391ad38f9ab54c45a4a84971d5
#
_entry.id   8ce88c391ad38f9ab54c45a4a84971d5
#
_cell.length_a   1.000
_cell.length_b   1.000
_cell.length_c   1.000
_cell.angle_alpha   90.00
_cell.angle_beta   90.00
_cell.angle_gamma   90.00
#
_symmetry.space_group_name_H-M   'P 1'
#
loop_
_entity.id
_entity.type
_entity.pdbx_description
1 polymer ?
#
loop_
_entity_poly.entity_id
_entity_poly.type
_entity_poly.pdbx_seq_one_letter_code
_entity_poly.pdbx_strand_id
1 'polypeptide(L)'
;MSSRARASIASGVKDAFIERLGDVVAIAAVDSDDDDATTGDETVVMTTEDAIARVELKSGRVAWRATHEREMDGLATRATTTTGKTTVTMSGTSSRGVGRTTRAYDVESGNVLWEDASHERGMFRGGDGEREPRRDDAADAAVSESRDETTTLAGGEVVRRATSSGEVVWRARVYDAIPGADVRWERVVRDGGKTYALGRARGGGTPCASAMDDEDGTIVRAKCASNGGRLGVVNGAFVVSRDASGRVRAHATTEDGRLATMDVDALTRGKGASVAAFPGASGKATLEPAAAHDSRSRDAVMRAGVSVVRFNDGACALARVDAESGAPRVVAAFADEPCPTFTSVVATRDGEMHVGIVRSKSDGRGAMTYETSTMNIETGETRALGETRRGDAAIRVSALRRAFLIPRARDAPFVVTVDDDATMSAHAGDDIAWTRQEASSRATAAMFGDLPATRAADVETTTRRAFSTHDASRMQLLALKAKFQLASPEEIAYLAHLRSKDATKLSPTRDVNGFRKSILTLSPRGALVALHNGDGRELWRRFLGSMTDASTTFTGLRAWIPARGDPETSYALVVAKSSSSTALFVVNQFTGDLFGEKTTVPFGAAHVLPCTTAEGADAVLIVASNGTARAFPSESTPDAFTRLRRLSYYAVDQTANEVRGYALRRTDDDGIDSVHSWTVSFPPEAGSIVGFASKPNEDERVNSWTRVPGDRSTLFKYLNPNTVFLATSDGKHVQATLIDGVTGRILYRVRHGDARGPVRAVVCENWVTYHYFNTRARRFAVSALEIFDDGDDRRNLAVGGLVYDSMLGRASNETSSSLSPPPLRIIGQSYFIRPEAKALAATRSMRGITEPAVLIATADDQVVAIDKRFLDPRRPTKPTAADREEGLIRYSEVIPILPSNWVTQHRVVHDIRGLVTAPAELESNIHFLAFGLDLFYARITPSQSFDALDDDFNHVLLSLTLVALVAGVVVARRVADANELHHAWR
;
A
#
# COMPACT_ATOMS: atom_id res chain seq x y z
N MET A 1 -7.48 19.39 -26.71
CA MET A 1 -7.35 17.98 -26.29
C MET A 1 -6.78 17.19 -27.45
N SER A 2 -5.54 16.78 -27.33
CA SER A 2 -4.68 16.31 -28.41
C SER A 2 -5.01 14.89 -28.86
N SER A 3 -4.52 14.53 -30.03
CA SER A 3 -4.57 13.20 -30.66
C SER A 3 -4.24 12.01 -29.72
N ARG A 4 -3.48 12.26 -28.64
CA ARG A 4 -3.16 11.25 -27.60
C ARG A 4 -4.38 10.71 -26.85
N ALA A 5 -5.41 11.52 -26.59
CA ALA A 5 -6.65 11.04 -25.94
C ALA A 5 -7.49 10.14 -26.84
N ARG A 6 -7.34 10.24 -28.18
CA ARG A 6 -8.09 9.44 -29.15
C ARG A 6 -7.47 8.05 -29.36
N ALA A 7 -6.14 7.94 -29.31
CA ALA A 7 -5.44 6.66 -29.45
C ALA A 7 -5.69 5.71 -28.28
N SER A 8 -5.93 6.23 -27.05
CA SER A 8 -6.14 5.40 -25.86
C SER A 8 -7.45 4.61 -25.87
N ILE A 9 -8.44 5.01 -26.68
CA ILE A 9 -9.77 4.38 -26.69
C ILE A 9 -9.78 3.10 -27.53
N ALA A 10 -8.96 3.03 -28.56
CA ALA A 10 -8.89 1.88 -29.47
C ALA A 10 -7.97 0.75 -28.96
N SER A 11 -6.89 1.10 -28.21
CA SER A 11 -5.87 0.16 -27.71
C SER A 11 -5.94 -0.18 -26.22
N GLY A 12 -6.97 0.31 -25.51
CA GLY A 12 -7.05 0.30 -24.06
C GLY A 12 -6.21 1.44 -23.44
N VAL A 13 -6.51 1.78 -22.19
CA VAL A 13 -5.81 2.83 -21.45
C VAL A 13 -4.33 2.47 -21.32
N LYS A 14 -3.43 3.34 -21.77
CA LYS A 14 -1.97 3.11 -21.66
C LYS A 14 -1.45 3.37 -20.26
N ASP A 15 -2.12 4.26 -19.50
CA ASP A 15 -1.78 4.60 -18.13
C ASP A 15 -3.03 4.89 -17.30
N ALA A 16 -3.01 4.53 -16.05
CA ALA A 16 -4.04 4.85 -15.06
C ALA A 16 -3.39 5.25 -13.74
N PHE A 17 -3.92 6.29 -13.10
CA PHE A 17 -3.49 6.76 -11.80
C PHE A 17 -4.68 6.79 -10.85
N ILE A 18 -4.53 6.16 -9.69
CA ILE A 18 -5.54 6.08 -8.65
C ILE A 18 -4.97 6.73 -7.39
N GLU A 19 -5.49 7.90 -7.07
CA GLU A 19 -5.14 8.67 -5.88
C GLU A 19 -5.89 8.14 -4.66
N ARG A 20 -5.17 7.89 -3.56
CA ARG A 20 -5.71 7.39 -2.29
C ARG A 20 -5.39 8.34 -1.14
N LEU A 21 -6.26 8.37 -0.14
CA LEU A 21 -6.05 9.12 1.09
C LEU A 21 -5.46 8.25 2.20
N GLY A 22 -5.79 6.97 2.19
CA GLY A 22 -5.49 6.04 3.26
C GLY A 22 -6.61 5.90 4.28
N ASP A 23 -6.33 5.28 5.42
CA ASP A 23 -7.28 5.01 6.49
C ASP A 23 -7.56 6.27 7.31
N VAL A 24 -8.76 6.84 7.20
CA VAL A 24 -9.13 8.09 7.88
C VAL A 24 -9.22 7.90 9.39
N VAL A 25 -8.47 8.71 10.09
CA VAL A 25 -8.39 8.74 11.56
C VAL A 25 -9.25 9.85 12.15
N ALA A 26 -9.30 11.01 11.50
CA ALA A 26 -10.05 12.17 11.94
C ALA A 26 -10.65 12.94 10.77
N ILE A 27 -11.80 13.56 11.00
CA ILE A 27 -12.46 14.49 10.08
C ILE A 27 -12.73 15.78 10.84
N ALA A 28 -12.38 16.92 10.27
CA ALA A 28 -12.70 18.24 10.81
C ALA A 28 -13.60 19.00 9.83
N ALA A 29 -14.74 19.52 10.30
CA ALA A 29 -15.58 20.41 9.50
C ALA A 29 -14.88 21.76 9.33
N VAL A 30 -15.05 22.35 8.16
CA VAL A 30 -14.59 23.70 7.86
C VAL A 30 -15.81 24.64 8.03
N ASP A 31 -15.78 25.45 9.09
CA ASP A 31 -16.80 26.48 9.28
C ASP A 31 -16.62 27.57 8.23
N SER A 32 -17.62 27.79 7.38
CA SER A 32 -17.70 28.99 6.54
C SER A 32 -18.37 30.08 7.34
N ASP A 33 -17.65 31.15 7.65
CA ASP A 33 -18.19 32.31 8.37
C ASP A 33 -19.12 33.20 7.51
N ASP A 34 -19.26 32.90 6.22
CA ASP A 34 -20.09 33.65 5.30
C ASP A 34 -21.57 33.22 5.38
N ASP A 35 -22.37 33.99 6.05
CA ASP A 35 -23.86 33.91 6.01
C ASP A 35 -24.42 34.08 4.59
N ASP A 36 -23.63 34.52 3.62
CA ASP A 36 -24.03 34.84 2.24
C ASP A 36 -23.58 33.77 1.21
N ALA A 37 -23.03 32.61 1.67
CA ALA A 37 -22.58 31.54 0.75
C ALA A 37 -23.75 30.89 0.01
N THR A 38 -24.15 31.55 -1.09
CA THR A 38 -25.05 31.01 -2.13
C THR A 38 -24.39 29.91 -2.96
N THR A 39 -23.11 29.66 -2.79
CA THR A 39 -22.34 28.60 -3.44
C THR A 39 -21.99 27.52 -2.42
N GLY A 40 -22.87 26.56 -2.29
CA GLY A 40 -22.90 25.48 -1.32
C GLY A 40 -21.82 24.42 -1.41
N ASP A 41 -20.56 24.75 -1.43
CA ASP A 41 -19.44 23.79 -1.36
C ASP A 41 -19.02 23.56 0.10
N GLU A 42 -19.85 22.75 0.80
CA GLU A 42 -19.49 22.23 2.12
C GLU A 42 -18.27 21.33 1.99
N THR A 43 -17.20 21.65 2.70
CA THR A 43 -15.95 20.90 2.65
C THR A 43 -15.51 20.43 4.04
N VAL A 44 -14.80 19.32 4.08
CA VAL A 44 -14.21 18.77 5.30
C VAL A 44 -12.73 18.52 5.10
N VAL A 45 -11.97 18.58 6.17
CA VAL A 45 -10.58 18.14 6.17
C VAL A 45 -10.51 16.76 6.79
N MET A 46 -10.02 15.81 6.01
CA MET A 46 -9.79 14.42 6.43
C MET A 46 -8.31 14.20 6.70
N THR A 47 -8.00 13.60 7.82
CA THR A 47 -6.64 13.25 8.21
C THR A 47 -6.50 11.74 8.30
N THR A 48 -5.44 11.25 7.69
CA THR A 48 -5.04 9.84 7.70
C THR A 48 -3.62 9.72 8.28
N GLU A 49 -3.16 8.51 8.49
CA GLU A 49 -1.77 8.26 8.90
C GLU A 49 -0.76 8.72 7.84
N ASP A 50 -1.17 8.82 6.57
CA ASP A 50 -0.30 9.12 5.42
C ASP A 50 -0.50 10.52 4.85
N ALA A 51 -1.67 11.12 5.04
CA ALA A 51 -2.04 12.38 4.39
C ALA A 51 -3.06 13.20 5.17
N ILE A 52 -3.10 14.48 4.84
CA ILE A 52 -4.20 15.38 5.17
C ILE A 52 -4.79 15.90 3.85
N ALA A 53 -6.11 15.96 3.76
CA ALA A 53 -6.78 16.36 2.53
C ALA A 53 -8.05 17.15 2.79
N ARG A 54 -8.33 18.13 1.94
CA ARG A 54 -9.65 18.77 1.87
C ARG A 54 -10.53 18.02 0.87
N VAL A 55 -11.72 17.65 1.31
CA VAL A 55 -12.67 16.86 0.53
C VAL A 55 -13.99 17.56 0.45
N GLU A 56 -14.57 17.66 -0.74
CA GLU A 56 -15.90 18.18 -0.96
C GLU A 56 -16.95 17.21 -0.41
N LEU A 57 -17.80 17.67 0.49
CA LEU A 57 -18.74 16.79 1.20
C LEU A 57 -19.83 16.18 0.29
N LYS A 58 -20.23 16.88 -0.77
CA LYS A 58 -21.27 16.41 -1.70
C LYS A 58 -20.78 15.39 -2.72
N SER A 59 -19.52 15.51 -3.16
CA SER A 59 -18.97 14.71 -4.26
C SER A 59 -17.90 13.70 -3.82
N GLY A 60 -17.34 13.85 -2.62
CA GLY A 60 -16.17 13.10 -2.16
C GLY A 60 -14.89 13.44 -2.92
N ARG A 61 -14.89 14.51 -3.74
CA ARG A 61 -13.73 14.92 -4.52
C ARG A 61 -12.69 15.58 -3.64
N VAL A 62 -11.42 15.20 -3.82
CA VAL A 62 -10.29 15.82 -3.15
C VAL A 62 -9.99 17.17 -3.82
N ALA A 63 -10.09 18.24 -3.07
CA ALA A 63 -9.73 19.58 -3.53
C ALA A 63 -8.20 19.78 -3.52
N TRP A 64 -7.57 19.36 -2.43
CA TRP A 64 -6.11 19.25 -2.31
C TRP A 64 -5.74 18.14 -1.33
N ARG A 65 -4.51 17.63 -1.45
CA ARG A 65 -3.93 16.63 -0.56
C ARG A 65 -2.47 16.98 -0.27
N ALA A 66 -2.10 16.94 1.00
CA ALA A 66 -0.72 17.00 1.44
C ALA A 66 -0.36 15.68 2.13
N THR A 67 0.65 15.01 1.60
CA THR A 67 1.13 13.74 2.16
C THR A 67 2.17 13.98 3.24
N HIS A 68 2.20 13.10 4.24
CA HIS A 68 3.23 13.12 5.26
C HIS A 68 4.51 12.48 4.68
N GLU A 69 5.66 13.01 5.02
CA GLU A 69 6.95 12.43 4.57
C GLU A 69 7.18 11.03 5.12
N ARG A 70 6.51 10.70 6.21
CA ARG A 70 6.57 9.41 6.89
C ARG A 70 5.21 9.12 7.52
N GLU A 71 4.91 7.83 7.64
CA GLU A 71 3.74 7.37 8.39
C GLU A 71 3.67 8.01 9.77
N MET A 72 2.52 8.57 10.11
CA MET A 72 2.30 9.30 11.36
C MET A 72 1.34 8.53 12.25
N ASP A 73 1.71 8.38 13.50
CA ASP A 73 0.88 7.75 14.54
C ASP A 73 0.33 8.82 15.50
N GLY A 74 -0.74 8.51 16.21
CA GLY A 74 -1.29 9.35 17.27
C GLY A 74 -1.75 10.73 16.77
N LEU A 75 -2.38 10.77 15.60
CA LEU A 75 -2.77 12.02 14.93
C LEU A 75 -3.89 12.75 15.68
N ALA A 76 -3.65 14.02 15.96
CA ALA A 76 -4.67 14.97 16.37
C ALA A 76 -4.79 16.09 15.33
N THR A 77 -6.01 16.33 14.85
CA THR A 77 -6.27 17.31 13.80
C THR A 77 -7.38 18.26 14.23
N ARG A 78 -7.26 19.53 13.88
CA ARG A 78 -8.23 20.54 14.20
C ARG A 78 -8.31 21.63 13.13
N ALA A 79 -9.50 22.06 12.79
CA ALA A 79 -9.77 23.24 11.97
C ALA A 79 -10.17 24.43 12.85
N THR A 80 -9.60 25.60 12.59
CA THR A 80 -9.88 26.84 13.31
C THR A 80 -10.01 27.97 12.31
N THR A 81 -11.09 28.75 12.38
CA THR A 81 -11.29 29.93 11.55
C THR A 81 -10.94 31.19 12.35
N THR A 82 -9.97 31.96 11.87
CA THR A 82 -9.51 33.20 12.47
C THR A 82 -9.51 34.30 11.45
N THR A 83 -10.23 35.39 11.70
CA THR A 83 -10.26 36.64 10.87
C THR A 83 -10.37 36.38 9.35
N GLY A 84 -11.36 35.56 8.93
CA GLY A 84 -11.60 35.24 7.51
C GLY A 84 -10.63 34.22 6.88
N LYS A 85 -9.72 33.62 7.64
CA LYS A 85 -8.86 32.52 7.20
C LYS A 85 -9.11 31.27 8.05
N THR A 86 -9.39 30.15 7.39
CA THR A 86 -9.51 28.86 8.07
C THR A 86 -8.18 28.13 8.03
N THR A 87 -7.69 27.76 9.21
CA THR A 87 -6.44 27.06 9.39
C THR A 87 -6.71 25.67 9.95
N VAL A 88 -6.03 24.66 9.44
CA VAL A 88 -6.05 23.31 10.01
C VAL A 88 -4.70 22.99 10.63
N THR A 89 -4.72 22.68 11.91
CA THR A 89 -3.54 22.25 12.65
C THR A 89 -3.57 20.74 12.83
N MET A 90 -2.49 20.08 12.44
CA MET A 90 -2.28 18.66 12.62
C MET A 90 -1.04 18.42 13.47
N SER A 91 -1.12 17.48 14.39
CA SER A 91 0.03 17.04 15.20
C SER A 91 0.08 15.52 15.25
N GLY A 92 1.25 14.95 15.10
CA GLY A 92 1.46 13.49 15.09
C GLY A 92 2.89 13.10 15.43
N THR A 93 3.12 11.83 15.74
CA THR A 93 4.44 11.24 15.98
C THR A 93 4.83 10.39 14.77
N SER A 94 6.10 10.44 14.35
CA SER A 94 6.60 9.54 13.31
C SER A 94 6.53 8.09 13.81
N SER A 95 6.06 7.16 13.00
CA SER A 95 6.00 5.71 13.30
C SER A 95 7.34 5.10 13.69
N ARG A 96 8.44 5.78 13.37
CA ARG A 96 9.80 5.39 13.77
C ARG A 96 10.25 5.97 15.11
N GLY A 97 9.37 6.64 15.85
CA GLY A 97 9.66 7.13 17.21
C GLY A 97 10.69 8.26 17.33
N VAL A 98 11.07 8.91 16.22
CA VAL A 98 12.20 9.86 16.21
C VAL A 98 11.80 11.32 16.42
N GLY A 99 10.54 11.60 16.66
CA GLY A 99 10.10 12.96 16.94
C GLY A 99 8.65 13.22 16.60
N ARG A 100 8.16 14.34 17.08
CA ARG A 100 6.82 14.83 16.85
C ARG A 100 6.84 15.99 15.87
N THR A 101 5.90 15.99 14.95
CA THR A 101 5.70 17.09 14.01
C THR A 101 4.32 17.70 14.21
N THR A 102 4.26 19.02 14.30
CA THR A 102 3.02 19.79 14.28
C THR A 102 3.06 20.73 13.09
N ARG A 103 2.03 20.68 12.26
CA ARG A 103 1.89 21.51 11.04
C ARG A 103 0.57 22.24 11.05
N ALA A 104 0.58 23.48 10.60
CA ALA A 104 -0.63 24.22 10.28
C ALA A 104 -0.72 24.41 8.76
N TYR A 105 -1.90 24.15 8.23
CA TYR A 105 -2.21 24.26 6.81
C TYR A 105 -3.28 25.32 6.59
N ASP A 106 -3.12 26.08 5.54
CA ASP A 106 -4.19 26.90 4.99
C ASP A 106 -5.24 25.98 4.34
N VAL A 107 -6.48 26.07 4.79
CA VAL A 107 -7.55 25.15 4.34
C VAL A 107 -7.91 25.36 2.87
N GLU A 108 -7.76 26.55 2.32
CA GLU A 108 -8.13 26.78 0.92
C GLU A 108 -7.06 26.28 -0.05
N SER A 109 -5.81 26.56 0.23
CA SER A 109 -4.69 26.24 -0.67
C SER A 109 -3.97 24.93 -0.34
N GLY A 110 -4.11 24.41 0.88
CA GLY A 110 -3.35 23.26 1.38
C GLY A 110 -1.88 23.56 1.66
N ASN A 111 -1.47 24.82 1.58
CA ASN A 111 -0.10 25.22 1.85
C ASN A 111 0.21 25.17 3.34
N VAL A 112 1.42 24.71 3.68
CA VAL A 112 1.91 24.74 5.06
C VAL A 112 2.17 26.19 5.46
N LEU A 113 1.48 26.65 6.49
CA LEU A 113 1.69 27.99 7.05
C LEU A 113 2.92 28.00 7.99
N TRP A 114 3.04 26.99 8.83
CA TRP A 114 4.19 26.77 9.70
C TRP A 114 4.32 25.30 10.07
N GLU A 115 5.54 24.93 10.47
CA GLU A 115 5.87 23.58 10.94
C GLU A 115 6.76 23.67 12.18
N ASP A 116 6.46 22.84 13.18
CA ASP A 116 7.31 22.59 14.33
C ASP A 116 7.64 21.10 14.42
N ALA A 117 8.89 20.77 14.20
CA ALA A 117 9.41 19.42 14.36
C ALA A 117 10.25 19.37 15.65
N SER A 118 9.63 18.97 16.74
CA SER A 118 10.37 18.67 17.97
C SER A 118 11.07 17.31 17.80
N HIS A 119 12.36 17.35 17.56
CA HIS A 119 13.20 16.17 17.74
C HIS A 119 13.28 15.95 19.26
N GLU A 120 12.85 14.79 19.74
CA GLU A 120 13.31 14.34 21.05
C GLU A 120 14.84 14.28 20.96
N ARG A 121 15.50 15.34 21.40
CA ARG A 121 16.90 15.25 21.77
C ARG A 121 16.95 14.25 22.89
N GLY A 122 17.26 13.00 22.54
CA GLY A 122 17.64 12.03 23.54
C GLY A 122 18.67 12.72 24.43
N MET A 123 18.38 12.89 25.69
CA MET A 123 19.38 13.30 26.66
C MET A 123 20.48 12.23 26.57
N PHE A 124 21.55 12.54 25.85
CA PHE A 124 22.83 11.89 26.04
C PHE A 124 23.32 12.22 27.44
N ARG A 125 22.81 11.55 28.43
CA ARG A 125 23.56 11.28 29.67
C ARG A 125 24.38 10.04 29.33
N GLY A 126 25.69 10.26 29.22
CA GLY A 126 26.67 9.18 29.15
C GLY A 126 26.47 8.23 30.32
N GLY A 127 26.28 6.96 30.03
CA GLY A 127 26.14 5.86 30.97
C GLY A 127 25.43 4.70 30.31
N ASP A 128 26.18 3.79 29.77
CA ASP A 128 25.94 2.38 29.44
C ASP A 128 24.49 1.87 29.43
N GLY A 129 23.98 1.65 28.24
CA GLY A 129 22.77 0.89 28.01
C GLY A 129 21.84 1.55 27.00
N GLU A 130 22.10 1.37 25.72
CA GLU A 130 21.16 1.66 24.63
C GLU A 130 19.87 0.84 24.84
N ARG A 131 18.84 1.50 25.39
CA ARG A 131 17.49 1.00 25.25
C ARG A 131 16.88 1.64 24.02
N GLU A 132 16.66 0.86 22.99
CA GLU A 132 15.75 1.24 21.89
C GLU A 132 14.42 1.71 22.49
N PRO A 133 13.89 2.87 22.08
CA PRO A 133 12.56 3.30 22.51
C PRO A 133 11.55 2.25 22.04
N ARG A 134 10.90 1.59 22.96
CA ARG A 134 9.84 0.63 22.64
C ARG A 134 8.69 1.37 21.95
N ARG A 135 8.08 0.73 20.98
CA ARG A 135 6.92 1.19 20.18
C ARG A 135 5.75 1.70 21.05
N ASP A 136 5.72 1.33 22.33
CA ASP A 136 4.73 1.73 23.32
C ASP A 136 5.00 3.13 23.94
N ASP A 137 6.11 3.78 23.62
CA ASP A 137 6.50 5.08 24.15
C ASP A 137 6.03 6.30 23.32
N ALA A 138 5.36 6.06 22.18
CA ALA A 138 4.74 7.13 21.42
C ALA A 138 3.61 7.77 22.23
N ALA A 139 3.86 8.94 22.78
CA ALA A 139 2.82 9.74 23.41
C ALA A 139 1.85 10.22 22.33
N ASP A 140 0.56 10.00 22.52
CA ASP A 140 -0.47 10.57 21.68
C ASP A 140 -0.31 12.08 21.60
N ALA A 141 -0.29 12.62 20.40
CA ALA A 141 -0.27 14.04 20.20
C ALA A 141 -1.60 14.62 20.69
N ALA A 142 -1.54 15.53 21.66
CA ALA A 142 -2.71 16.24 22.11
C ALA A 142 -2.63 17.69 21.66
N VAL A 143 -3.70 18.19 21.06
CA VAL A 143 -3.84 19.59 20.63
C VAL A 143 -5.11 20.14 21.28
N SER A 144 -4.99 21.24 21.99
CA SER A 144 -6.11 22.02 22.48
C SER A 144 -5.99 23.45 21.94
N GLU A 145 -7.08 24.05 21.48
CA GLU A 145 -7.05 25.37 20.85
C GLU A 145 -8.09 26.32 21.42
N SER A 146 -7.77 27.60 21.47
CA SER A 146 -8.69 28.70 21.44
C SER A 146 -8.72 29.30 20.02
N ARG A 147 -9.61 30.29 19.76
CA ARG A 147 -9.75 30.90 18.42
C ARG A 147 -8.43 31.33 17.78
N ASP A 148 -7.43 31.75 18.57
CA ASP A 148 -6.18 32.36 18.09
C ASP A 148 -4.93 31.58 18.51
N GLU A 149 -5.04 30.52 19.30
CA GLU A 149 -3.89 29.84 19.92
C GLU A 149 -4.04 28.32 19.95
N THR A 150 -2.96 27.64 19.62
CA THR A 150 -2.83 26.19 19.62
C THR A 150 -1.93 25.73 20.75
N THR A 151 -2.41 24.83 21.60
CA THR A 151 -1.62 24.23 22.67
C THR A 151 -1.31 22.77 22.32
N THR A 152 -0.03 22.41 22.32
CA THR A 152 0.45 21.08 21.98
C THR A 152 1.20 20.46 23.14
N LEU A 153 1.08 19.14 23.30
CA LEU A 153 1.82 18.35 24.29
C LEU A 153 2.74 17.38 23.57
N ALA A 154 4.04 17.41 23.91
CA ALA A 154 5.03 16.51 23.35
C ALA A 154 6.09 16.14 24.38
N GLY A 155 6.37 14.84 24.60
CA GLY A 155 7.44 14.39 25.48
C GLY A 155 7.42 14.98 26.90
N GLY A 156 6.21 15.33 27.42
CA GLY A 156 6.07 16.01 28.69
C GLY A 156 6.36 17.52 28.68
N GLU A 157 6.42 18.14 27.50
CA GLU A 157 6.46 19.59 27.31
C GLU A 157 5.14 20.05 26.68
N VAL A 158 4.52 21.05 27.30
CA VAL A 158 3.33 21.73 26.78
C VAL A 158 3.77 23.05 26.16
N VAL A 159 3.40 23.26 24.89
CA VAL A 159 3.77 24.48 24.15
C VAL A 159 2.52 25.14 23.62
N ARG A 160 2.35 26.44 23.93
CA ARG A 160 1.28 27.27 23.39
C ARG A 160 1.81 28.20 22.31
N ARG A 161 1.09 28.28 21.21
CA ARG A 161 1.48 29.03 20.02
C ARG A 161 0.33 29.81 19.46
N ALA A 162 0.62 30.93 18.82
CA ALA A 162 -0.35 31.60 17.97
C ALA A 162 -0.64 30.72 16.74
N THR A 163 -1.92 30.45 16.45
CA THR A 163 -2.33 29.52 15.40
C THR A 163 -1.92 30.02 13.99
N SER A 164 -1.99 31.32 13.75
CA SER A 164 -1.70 31.92 12.44
C SER A 164 -0.19 32.04 12.13
N SER A 165 0.65 32.33 13.13
CA SER A 165 2.09 32.59 12.93
C SER A 165 3.00 31.47 13.43
N GLY A 166 2.48 30.56 14.28
CA GLY A 166 3.29 29.53 14.92
C GLY A 166 4.21 30.07 16.04
N GLU A 167 4.13 31.36 16.36
CA GLU A 167 4.95 31.99 17.41
C GLU A 167 4.63 31.40 18.76
N VAL A 168 5.65 31.08 19.55
CA VAL A 168 5.49 30.49 20.87
C VAL A 168 5.08 31.55 21.88
N VAL A 169 3.88 31.39 22.46
CA VAL A 169 3.37 32.24 23.51
C VAL A 169 4.04 31.87 24.85
N TRP A 170 4.00 30.58 25.20
CA TRP A 170 4.70 30.07 26.38
C TRP A 170 5.02 28.56 26.25
N ARG A 171 5.90 28.06 27.14
CA ARG A 171 6.28 26.64 27.27
C ARG A 171 6.27 26.22 28.74
N ALA A 172 5.70 25.06 29.02
CA ALA A 172 5.69 24.44 30.36
C ALA A 172 6.25 23.02 30.31
N ARG A 173 7.15 22.69 31.23
CA ARG A 173 7.74 21.36 31.34
C ARG A 173 7.01 20.56 32.42
N VAL A 174 6.10 19.66 31.99
CA VAL A 174 5.29 18.86 32.92
C VAL A 174 5.95 17.53 33.31
N TYR A 175 7.02 17.14 32.64
CA TYR A 175 7.73 15.89 32.97
C TYR A 175 8.38 15.91 34.36
N ASP A 176 8.78 17.07 34.87
CA ASP A 176 9.35 17.26 36.20
C ASP A 176 8.32 17.73 37.24
N ALA A 177 7.07 17.90 36.82
CA ALA A 177 6.03 18.52 37.66
C ALA A 177 5.63 17.67 38.89
N ILE A 178 5.87 16.35 38.83
CA ILE A 178 5.54 15.42 39.93
C ILE A 178 6.83 14.72 40.36
N PRO A 179 7.43 15.14 41.51
CA PRO A 179 8.67 14.58 42.00
C PRO A 179 8.58 13.08 42.25
N GLY A 180 9.50 12.31 41.68
CA GLY A 180 9.60 10.86 41.85
C GLY A 180 8.60 10.01 41.04
N ALA A 181 7.76 10.62 40.22
CA ALA A 181 6.86 9.89 39.32
C ALA A 181 7.33 10.05 37.86
N ASP A 182 7.65 8.93 37.23
CA ASP A 182 7.83 8.89 35.75
C ASP A 182 6.45 8.81 35.11
N VAL A 183 5.98 9.91 34.50
CA VAL A 183 4.63 10.05 33.97
C VAL A 183 4.70 10.12 32.46
N ARG A 184 3.95 9.24 31.78
CA ARG A 184 3.65 9.36 30.37
C ARG A 184 2.46 10.31 30.21
N TRP A 185 2.72 11.50 29.65
CA TRP A 185 1.71 12.51 29.39
C TRP A 185 1.03 12.24 28.03
N GLU A 186 -0.30 12.17 28.03
CA GLU A 186 -1.08 11.67 26.88
C GLU A 186 -2.01 12.73 26.26
N ARG A 187 -2.48 13.69 27.04
CA ARG A 187 -3.43 14.71 26.58
C ARG A 187 -3.16 16.08 27.17
N VAL A 188 -3.52 17.11 26.42
CA VAL A 188 -3.62 18.48 26.88
C VAL A 188 -5.03 19.00 26.66
N VAL A 189 -5.54 19.73 27.62
CA VAL A 189 -6.91 20.23 27.65
C VAL A 189 -6.93 21.63 28.22
N ARG A 190 -7.77 22.50 27.70
CA ARG A 190 -7.99 23.84 28.23
C ARG A 190 -9.40 23.95 28.80
N ASP A 191 -9.53 24.38 30.05
CA ASP A 191 -10.80 24.64 30.68
C ASP A 191 -10.66 25.72 31.75
N GLY A 192 -11.63 26.66 31.86
CA GLY A 192 -11.71 27.66 32.94
C GLY A 192 -10.48 28.57 33.09
N GLY A 193 -9.79 28.93 31.98
CA GLY A 193 -8.56 29.77 32.06
C GLY A 193 -7.32 29.00 32.51
N LYS A 194 -7.38 27.65 32.51
CA LYS A 194 -6.25 26.77 32.85
C LYS A 194 -6.04 25.73 31.74
N THR A 195 -4.79 25.40 31.50
CA THR A 195 -4.39 24.28 30.63
C THR A 195 -4.00 23.08 31.49
N TYR A 196 -4.58 21.92 31.22
CA TYR A 196 -4.32 20.69 31.92
C TYR A 196 -3.55 19.70 31.03
N ALA A 197 -2.45 19.14 31.53
CA ALA A 197 -1.82 17.96 30.94
C ALA A 197 -2.24 16.73 31.73
N LEU A 198 -2.68 15.69 31.04
CA LEU A 198 -3.16 14.43 31.60
C LEU A 198 -2.26 13.28 31.14
N GLY A 199 -1.94 12.36 32.07
CA GLY A 199 -1.05 11.24 31.75
C GLY A 199 -1.15 10.10 32.76
N ARG A 200 -0.24 9.13 32.67
CA ARG A 200 -0.14 7.93 33.52
C ARG A 200 1.27 7.75 34.04
N ALA A 201 1.38 7.38 35.31
CA ALA A 201 2.65 6.96 35.89
C ALA A 201 3.11 5.62 35.27
N ARG A 202 4.36 5.57 34.79
CA ARG A 202 4.99 4.33 34.31
C ARG A 202 5.21 3.39 35.51
N GLY A 203 4.80 2.15 35.42
CA GLY A 203 4.96 1.13 36.47
C GLY A 203 3.71 0.77 37.24
N GLY A 204 2.65 1.60 37.23
CA GLY A 204 1.38 1.29 37.92
C GLY A 204 0.13 1.73 37.18
N GLY A 205 0.29 2.46 36.07
CA GLY A 205 -0.84 2.99 35.29
C GLY A 205 -1.67 4.04 36.04
N THR A 206 -1.15 4.58 37.14
CA THR A 206 -1.83 5.56 37.99
C THR A 206 -2.05 6.86 37.23
N PRO A 207 -3.26 7.44 37.24
CA PRO A 207 -3.58 8.70 36.61
C PRO A 207 -2.85 9.88 37.22
N CYS A 208 -2.37 10.76 36.36
CA CYS A 208 -1.70 11.97 36.74
C CYS A 208 -2.25 13.17 35.98
N ALA A 209 -2.34 14.30 36.63
CA ALA A 209 -2.75 15.56 36.01
C ALA A 209 -1.83 16.69 36.45
N SER A 210 -1.50 17.60 35.54
CA SER A 210 -0.82 18.86 35.79
C SER A 210 -1.68 20.01 35.28
N ALA A 211 -1.95 20.98 36.14
CA ALA A 211 -2.69 22.21 35.82
C ALA A 211 -1.71 23.36 35.66
N MET A 212 -1.82 24.08 34.55
CA MET A 212 -1.00 25.24 34.18
C MET A 212 -1.88 26.46 34.05
N ASP A 213 -1.36 27.61 34.37
CA ASP A 213 -1.99 28.89 34.07
C ASP A 213 -1.99 29.15 32.55
N ASP A 214 -3.08 29.67 32.06
CA ASP A 214 -3.26 29.92 30.63
C ASP A 214 -2.47 31.12 30.12
N GLU A 215 -2.15 32.08 30.98
CA GLU A 215 -1.48 33.32 30.58
C GLU A 215 0.03 33.12 30.38
N ASP A 216 0.67 32.43 31.34
CA ASP A 216 2.13 32.31 31.36
C ASP A 216 2.66 30.87 31.37
N GLY A 217 1.78 29.85 31.43
CA GLY A 217 2.16 28.43 31.42
C GLY A 217 2.75 27.98 32.78
N THR A 218 2.66 28.76 33.84
CA THR A 218 3.16 28.34 35.16
C THR A 218 2.38 27.15 35.69
N ILE A 219 3.08 26.14 36.23
CA ILE A 219 2.45 24.95 36.78
C ILE A 219 1.87 25.31 38.17
N VAL A 220 0.54 25.43 38.20
CA VAL A 220 -0.20 25.73 39.42
C VAL A 220 -0.24 24.51 40.37
N ARG A 221 -0.40 23.32 39.81
CA ARG A 221 -0.48 22.07 40.58
C ARG A 221 -0.25 20.84 39.67
N ALA A 222 0.42 19.82 40.21
CA ALA A 222 0.57 18.53 39.55
C ALA A 222 0.45 17.39 40.59
N LYS A 223 -0.33 16.34 40.28
CA LYS A 223 -0.57 15.22 41.22
C LYS A 223 -1.00 13.94 40.49
N CYS A 224 -0.59 12.78 41.02
CA CYS A 224 -1.13 11.48 40.64
C CYS A 224 -2.20 11.01 41.64
N ALA A 225 -3.16 10.17 41.15
CA ALA A 225 -4.16 9.55 41.99
C ALA A 225 -3.53 8.52 42.95
N SER A 226 -4.06 8.40 44.16
CA SER A 226 -3.45 7.62 45.25
C SER A 226 -3.70 6.10 45.22
N ASN A 227 -4.49 5.59 44.27
CA ASN A 227 -4.85 4.17 44.15
C ASN A 227 -4.53 3.63 42.75
N GLY A 228 -3.65 2.62 42.69
CA GLY A 228 -3.20 1.99 41.46
C GLY A 228 -4.31 1.27 40.73
N GLY A 229 -4.70 1.81 39.58
CA GLY A 229 -5.63 1.21 38.64
C GLY A 229 -5.22 1.50 37.20
N ARG A 230 -5.59 0.62 36.22
CA ARG A 230 -5.39 0.88 34.77
C ARG A 230 -6.39 1.94 34.30
N LEU A 231 -5.88 2.93 33.60
CA LEU A 231 -6.63 4.05 33.06
C LEU A 231 -7.17 3.82 31.66
N GLY A 232 -8.43 4.27 31.44
CA GLY A 232 -8.88 4.83 30.18
C GLY A 232 -9.02 6.36 30.34
N VAL A 233 -8.53 7.18 29.45
CA VAL A 233 -8.74 8.63 29.48
C VAL A 233 -10.13 8.92 28.93
N VAL A 234 -10.96 9.58 29.75
CA VAL A 234 -12.28 10.05 29.34
C VAL A 234 -12.23 11.55 29.25
N ASN A 235 -12.53 12.09 28.07
CA ASN A 235 -12.80 13.51 27.83
C ASN A 235 -12.13 14.46 28.79
N GLY A 236 -11.02 14.97 28.44
CA GLY A 236 -10.29 16.07 29.01
C GLY A 236 -10.31 16.35 30.51
N ALA A 237 -11.47 16.34 31.11
CA ALA A 237 -11.67 16.62 32.56
C ALA A 237 -11.70 15.34 33.42
N PHE A 238 -11.85 14.17 32.86
CA PHE A 238 -12.02 12.92 33.60
C PHE A 238 -10.98 11.88 33.24
N VAL A 239 -10.50 11.22 34.27
CA VAL A 239 -9.56 10.11 34.18
C VAL A 239 -10.21 8.86 34.78
N VAL A 240 -10.29 7.78 33.99
CA VAL A 240 -10.91 6.54 34.46
C VAL A 240 -9.86 5.52 34.82
N SER A 241 -9.96 4.95 36.02
CA SER A 241 -9.09 3.88 36.50
C SER A 241 -9.89 2.61 36.77
N ARG A 242 -9.23 1.46 36.60
CA ARG A 242 -9.73 0.17 37.10
C ARG A 242 -8.90 -0.26 38.29
N ASP A 243 -9.54 -0.48 39.42
CA ASP A 243 -8.82 -0.98 40.61
C ASP A 243 -8.48 -2.48 40.50
N ALA A 244 -7.70 -2.99 41.45
CA ALA A 244 -7.27 -4.39 41.48
C ALA A 244 -8.45 -5.39 41.58
N SER A 245 -9.62 -4.94 42.06
CA SER A 245 -10.86 -5.71 42.11
C SER A 245 -11.67 -5.66 40.81
N GLY A 246 -11.21 -4.92 39.82
CA GLY A 246 -11.86 -4.75 38.54
C GLY A 246 -12.94 -3.66 38.48
N ARG A 247 -13.13 -2.89 39.57
CA ARG A 247 -14.09 -1.78 39.60
C ARG A 247 -13.57 -0.58 38.82
N VAL A 248 -14.46 0.05 38.06
CA VAL A 248 -14.15 1.21 37.27
C VAL A 248 -14.50 2.47 38.06
N ARG A 249 -13.51 3.36 38.23
CA ARG A 249 -13.66 4.65 38.91
C ARG A 249 -13.30 5.79 37.95
N ALA A 250 -14.13 6.82 37.92
CA ALA A 250 -13.85 8.06 37.19
C ALA A 250 -13.29 9.10 38.20
N HIS A 251 -12.25 9.79 37.82
CA HIS A 251 -11.61 10.83 38.58
C HIS A 251 -11.73 12.15 37.79
N ALA A 252 -12.33 13.17 38.44
CA ALA A 252 -12.43 14.51 37.87
C ALA A 252 -11.48 15.45 38.60
N THR A 253 -10.90 16.40 37.87
CA THR A 253 -10.21 17.54 38.51
C THR A 253 -11.24 18.62 38.82
N THR A 254 -11.43 18.91 40.09
CA THR A 254 -12.25 20.05 40.55
C THR A 254 -11.49 21.37 40.33
N GLU A 255 -12.20 22.50 40.32
CA GLU A 255 -11.59 23.84 40.20
C GLU A 255 -10.45 24.07 41.21
N ASP A 256 -10.55 23.50 42.40
CA ASP A 256 -9.49 23.53 43.44
C ASP A 256 -8.31 22.60 43.14
N GLY A 257 -8.28 21.89 41.96
CA GLY A 257 -7.25 20.91 41.60
C GLY A 257 -7.28 19.66 42.49
N ARG A 258 -8.37 19.34 43.14
CA ARG A 258 -8.60 18.07 43.84
C ARG A 258 -9.12 17.02 42.85
N LEU A 259 -8.76 15.76 43.05
CA LEU A 259 -9.31 14.63 42.31
C LEU A 259 -10.57 14.12 43.03
N ALA A 260 -11.74 14.42 42.49
CA ALA A 260 -12.98 13.76 42.91
C ALA A 260 -13.04 12.37 42.27
N THR A 261 -13.31 11.33 43.06
CA THR A 261 -13.38 9.94 42.61
C THR A 261 -14.81 9.45 42.62
N MET A 262 -15.28 8.88 41.53
CA MET A 262 -16.60 8.33 41.39
C MET A 262 -16.55 6.83 41.03
N ASP A 263 -17.39 6.03 41.64
CA ASP A 263 -17.54 4.61 41.35
C ASP A 263 -18.49 4.42 40.16
N VAL A 264 -17.96 4.06 38.99
CA VAL A 264 -18.78 3.81 37.80
C VAL A 264 -19.65 2.55 37.93
N ASP A 265 -19.28 1.60 38.82
CA ASP A 265 -20.13 0.46 39.16
C ASP A 265 -21.41 0.89 39.89
N ALA A 266 -21.47 2.09 40.45
CA ALA A 266 -22.68 2.67 41.02
C ALA A 266 -23.73 2.99 39.94
N LEU A 267 -23.32 3.18 38.66
CA LEU A 267 -24.23 3.32 37.50
C LEU A 267 -25.03 2.06 37.24
N THR A 268 -24.46 0.90 37.54
CA THR A 268 -25.10 -0.40 37.29
C THR A 268 -25.99 -0.88 38.44
N ARG A 269 -25.87 -0.31 39.66
CA ARG A 269 -26.56 -0.78 40.87
C ARG A 269 -27.80 -0.01 41.30
N GLY A 270 -28.23 1.00 40.57
CA GLY A 270 -29.56 1.62 40.76
C GLY A 270 -29.86 2.21 42.14
N LYS A 271 -28.89 2.85 42.83
CA LYS A 271 -29.14 3.62 44.02
C LYS A 271 -28.96 5.12 43.73
N GLY A 272 -30.04 5.74 43.30
CA GLY A 272 -30.18 7.19 43.19
C GLY A 272 -30.88 7.62 41.93
N ALA A 273 -32.14 7.93 41.99
CA ALA A 273 -32.98 8.63 41.06
C ALA A 273 -32.96 8.16 39.58
N SER A 274 -33.99 7.40 39.22
CA SER A 274 -34.58 7.23 37.87
C SER A 274 -33.75 6.66 36.72
N VAL A 275 -32.78 5.80 36.99
CA VAL A 275 -32.18 4.97 35.95
C VAL A 275 -32.72 3.56 36.08
N ALA A 276 -33.49 3.09 35.07
CA ALA A 276 -33.86 1.69 34.97
C ALA A 276 -32.56 0.87 35.04
N ALA A 277 -32.46 -0.01 36.03
CA ALA A 277 -31.32 -0.92 36.17
C ALA A 277 -31.14 -1.66 34.83
N PHE A 278 -29.89 -1.74 34.32
CA PHE A 278 -29.56 -2.55 33.17
C PHE A 278 -29.94 -4.01 33.48
N PRO A 279 -30.98 -4.58 32.93
CA PRO A 279 -31.33 -5.98 33.19
C PRO A 279 -30.31 -6.84 32.43
N GLY A 280 -29.49 -7.57 33.14
CA GLY A 280 -28.63 -8.62 32.56
C GLY A 280 -27.15 -8.31 32.39
N ALA A 281 -26.66 -7.10 32.65
CA ALA A 281 -25.25 -6.77 32.54
C ALA A 281 -24.44 -7.43 33.67
N SER A 282 -23.98 -8.65 33.45
CA SER A 282 -23.06 -9.40 34.30
C SER A 282 -21.67 -9.43 33.67
N GLY A 283 -20.91 -8.36 33.70
CA GLY A 283 -19.61 -8.40 33.07
C GLY A 283 -18.71 -7.20 33.38
N LYS A 284 -17.42 -7.34 33.08
CA LYS A 284 -16.46 -6.23 33.16
C LYS A 284 -16.82 -5.17 32.11
N ALA A 285 -17.01 -3.94 32.54
CA ALA A 285 -17.26 -2.82 31.63
C ALA A 285 -15.97 -2.15 31.19
N THR A 286 -15.91 -1.72 29.93
CA THR A 286 -14.87 -0.81 29.41
C THR A 286 -15.50 0.54 29.12
N LEU A 287 -14.77 1.62 29.43
CA LEU A 287 -15.20 2.98 29.12
C LEU A 287 -14.39 3.51 27.94
N GLU A 288 -15.09 4.02 26.93
CA GLU A 288 -14.51 4.70 25.79
C GLU A 288 -15.00 6.15 25.79
N PRO A 289 -14.11 7.15 25.67
CA PRO A 289 -14.53 8.54 25.56
C PRO A 289 -15.28 8.75 24.25
N ALA A 290 -16.35 9.53 24.26
CA ALA A 290 -16.97 9.98 23.03
C ALA A 290 -16.00 10.88 22.26
N ALA A 291 -15.79 10.61 20.99
CA ALA A 291 -14.98 11.47 20.13
C ALA A 291 -15.69 12.82 19.92
N ALA A 292 -14.92 13.90 19.83
CA ALA A 292 -15.43 15.24 19.51
C ALA A 292 -14.90 15.68 18.15
N HIS A 293 -15.75 16.32 17.35
CA HIS A 293 -15.46 16.64 15.96
C HIS A 293 -14.69 17.97 15.81
N ASP A 294 -15.07 19.00 16.53
CA ASP A 294 -14.51 20.34 16.48
C ASP A 294 -14.19 20.91 17.88
N SER A 295 -13.76 22.17 17.95
CA SER A 295 -13.41 22.80 19.20
C SER A 295 -14.57 23.00 20.13
N ARG A 296 -15.70 23.50 19.59
CA ARG A 296 -16.91 23.74 20.38
C ARG A 296 -17.46 22.43 20.93
N SER A 297 -17.52 21.41 20.05
CA SER A 297 -17.96 20.08 20.44
C SER A 297 -17.04 19.46 21.47
N ARG A 298 -15.73 19.65 21.38
CA ARG A 298 -14.78 19.13 22.35
C ARG A 298 -14.95 19.76 23.71
N ASP A 299 -15.03 21.08 23.77
CA ASP A 299 -15.23 21.79 25.04
C ASP A 299 -16.59 21.45 25.67
N ALA A 300 -17.65 21.29 24.86
CA ALA A 300 -18.95 20.86 25.29
C ALA A 300 -18.94 19.40 25.79
N VAL A 301 -18.31 18.47 25.04
CA VAL A 301 -18.16 17.06 25.42
C VAL A 301 -17.35 16.93 26.69
N MET A 302 -16.34 17.76 26.86
CA MET A 302 -15.49 17.75 28.06
C MET A 302 -16.23 18.25 29.27
N ARG A 303 -16.99 19.34 29.16
CA ARG A 303 -17.87 19.84 30.22
C ARG A 303 -18.96 18.83 30.56
N ALA A 304 -19.50 18.13 29.58
CA ALA A 304 -20.57 17.18 29.78
C ALA A 304 -20.13 15.74 30.10
N GLY A 305 -18.84 15.42 30.02
CA GLY A 305 -18.27 14.10 30.37
C GLY A 305 -18.91 12.91 29.66
N VAL A 306 -19.16 13.02 28.34
CA VAL A 306 -19.87 11.99 27.58
C VAL A 306 -18.96 10.79 27.29
N SER A 307 -19.42 9.59 27.54
CA SER A 307 -18.66 8.36 27.41
C SER A 307 -19.54 7.19 26.97
N VAL A 308 -18.94 6.25 26.23
CA VAL A 308 -19.56 4.96 25.89
C VAL A 308 -19.08 3.90 26.87
N VAL A 309 -20.00 3.26 27.57
CA VAL A 309 -19.73 2.13 28.45
C VAL A 309 -20.03 0.85 27.67
N ARG A 310 -19.03 0.01 27.42
CA ARG A 310 -19.20 -1.29 26.75
C ARG A 310 -19.04 -2.41 27.76
N PHE A 311 -19.95 -3.37 27.73
CA PHE A 311 -19.93 -4.58 28.53
C PHE A 311 -19.41 -5.79 27.75
N ASN A 312 -18.90 -6.80 28.45
CA ASN A 312 -18.33 -7.99 27.80
C ASN A 312 -19.37 -8.86 27.08
N ASP A 313 -20.65 -8.72 27.42
CA ASP A 313 -21.80 -9.40 26.80
C ASP A 313 -22.24 -8.76 25.47
N GLY A 314 -21.58 -7.69 25.06
CA GLY A 314 -21.90 -6.94 23.84
C GLY A 314 -22.89 -5.80 24.04
N ALA A 315 -23.48 -5.66 25.21
CA ALA A 315 -24.33 -4.52 25.54
C ALA A 315 -23.52 -3.24 25.69
N CYS A 316 -24.13 -2.08 25.54
CA CYS A 316 -23.47 -0.80 25.83
C CYS A 316 -24.46 0.29 26.27
N ALA A 317 -23.89 1.36 26.83
CA ALA A 317 -24.65 2.55 27.20
C ALA A 317 -23.87 3.82 26.87
N LEU A 318 -24.59 4.86 26.49
CA LEU A 318 -24.07 6.20 26.42
C LEU A 318 -24.29 6.87 27.79
N ALA A 319 -23.22 7.26 28.44
CA ALA A 319 -23.25 7.89 29.75
C ALA A 319 -22.72 9.32 29.68
N ARG A 320 -23.31 10.21 30.48
CA ARG A 320 -22.88 11.57 30.72
C ARG A 320 -22.54 11.73 32.21
N VAL A 321 -21.46 12.46 32.47
CA VAL A 321 -21.11 12.83 33.85
C VAL A 321 -21.33 14.31 34.03
N ASP A 322 -22.11 14.68 35.00
CA ASP A 322 -22.34 16.07 35.36
C ASP A 322 -21.07 16.65 36.01
N ALA A 323 -20.54 17.73 35.43
CA ALA A 323 -19.30 18.36 35.89
C ALA A 323 -19.42 18.99 37.27
N GLU A 324 -20.61 19.48 37.69
CA GLU A 324 -20.83 20.12 38.97
C GLU A 324 -21.04 19.12 40.13
N SER A 325 -21.90 18.12 39.87
CA SER A 325 -22.25 17.11 40.91
C SER A 325 -21.37 15.86 40.82
N GLY A 326 -20.63 15.63 39.75
CA GLY A 326 -19.89 14.40 39.52
C GLY A 326 -20.77 13.16 39.40
N ALA A 327 -22.11 13.34 39.24
CA ALA A 327 -23.05 12.25 39.18
C ALA A 327 -23.18 11.69 37.77
N PRO A 328 -23.04 10.39 37.56
CA PRO A 328 -23.20 9.77 36.25
C PRO A 328 -24.68 9.62 35.93
N ARG A 329 -25.03 9.94 34.67
CA ARG A 329 -26.37 9.72 34.09
C ARG A 329 -26.25 8.91 32.85
N VAL A 330 -27.03 7.82 32.72
CA VAL A 330 -27.20 7.08 31.48
C VAL A 330 -28.14 7.86 30.56
N VAL A 331 -27.65 8.21 29.37
CA VAL A 331 -28.44 8.92 28.35
C VAL A 331 -29.24 7.93 27.55
N ALA A 332 -28.61 6.83 27.14
CA ALA A 332 -29.26 5.73 26.41
C ALA A 332 -28.59 4.39 26.72
N ALA A 333 -29.38 3.31 26.69
CA ALA A 333 -28.92 1.96 26.95
C ALA A 333 -29.30 1.05 25.77
N PHE A 334 -28.39 0.17 25.37
CA PHE A 334 -28.52 -0.77 24.26
C PHE A 334 -28.22 -2.18 24.81
N ALA A 335 -29.24 -2.81 25.42
CA ALA A 335 -29.11 -4.07 26.15
C ALA A 335 -29.41 -5.30 25.27
N ASP A 336 -30.37 -5.19 24.37
CA ASP A 336 -30.94 -6.31 23.61
C ASP A 336 -30.39 -6.43 22.17
N GLU A 337 -29.48 -5.54 21.77
CA GLU A 337 -28.89 -5.48 20.43
C GLU A 337 -27.37 -5.36 20.51
N PRO A 338 -26.63 -5.75 19.45
CA PRO A 338 -25.19 -5.43 19.39
C PRO A 338 -24.97 -3.93 19.51
N CYS A 339 -23.96 -3.53 20.29
CA CYS A 339 -23.64 -2.13 20.51
C CYS A 339 -23.46 -1.38 19.18
N PRO A 340 -24.21 -0.31 18.92
CA PRO A 340 -24.05 0.49 17.72
C PRO A 340 -22.71 1.21 17.70
N THR A 341 -22.29 1.64 16.53
CA THR A 341 -21.13 2.53 16.38
C THR A 341 -21.61 3.97 16.63
N PHE A 342 -20.96 4.63 17.59
CA PHE A 342 -21.21 6.04 17.86
C PHE A 342 -20.26 6.91 17.03
N THR A 343 -20.81 8.01 16.48
CA THR A 343 -20.00 9.01 15.81
C THR A 343 -19.30 9.94 16.82
N SER A 344 -18.52 10.88 16.31
CA SER A 344 -18.09 12.03 17.09
C SER A 344 -19.30 12.83 17.58
N VAL A 345 -19.19 13.41 18.77
CA VAL A 345 -20.16 14.36 19.30
C VAL A 345 -19.97 15.72 18.60
N VAL A 346 -21.09 16.32 18.24
CA VAL A 346 -21.14 17.62 17.58
C VAL A 346 -21.97 18.57 18.41
N ALA A 347 -21.48 19.79 18.66
CA ALA A 347 -22.24 20.87 19.24
C ALA A 347 -22.88 21.71 18.12
N THR A 348 -24.18 21.91 18.18
CA THR A 348 -24.90 22.82 17.27
C THR A 348 -24.64 24.28 17.60
N ARG A 349 -25.06 25.20 16.72
CA ARG A 349 -24.95 26.66 16.97
C ARG A 349 -25.68 27.10 18.24
N ASP A 350 -26.76 26.41 18.58
CA ASP A 350 -27.58 26.67 19.78
C ASP A 350 -26.99 26.06 21.04
N GLY A 351 -25.84 25.39 20.94
CA GLY A 351 -25.14 24.76 22.06
C GLY A 351 -25.63 23.36 22.43
N GLU A 352 -26.62 22.82 21.71
CA GLU A 352 -27.06 21.43 21.91
C GLU A 352 -26.01 20.43 21.41
N MET A 353 -25.82 19.34 22.14
CA MET A 353 -24.90 18.29 21.78
C MET A 353 -25.61 17.11 21.15
N HIS A 354 -25.17 16.73 19.99
CA HIS A 354 -25.69 15.57 19.26
C HIS A 354 -24.61 14.53 19.00
N VAL A 355 -24.98 13.26 19.09
CA VAL A 355 -24.16 12.12 18.67
C VAL A 355 -24.90 11.34 17.59
N GLY A 356 -24.19 10.94 16.55
CA GLY A 356 -24.73 10.02 15.57
C GLY A 356 -24.62 8.57 16.06
N ILE A 357 -25.63 7.78 15.74
CA ILE A 357 -25.72 6.35 16.04
C ILE A 357 -25.84 5.64 14.71
N VAL A 358 -24.91 4.73 14.43
CA VAL A 358 -24.91 3.92 13.21
C VAL A 358 -25.03 2.44 13.58
N ARG A 359 -26.10 1.81 13.11
CA ARG A 359 -26.26 0.36 13.18
C ARG A 359 -25.95 -0.23 11.81
N SER A 360 -25.15 -1.25 11.77
CA SER A 360 -24.82 -1.98 10.55
C SER A 360 -25.35 -3.41 10.62
N LYS A 361 -25.99 -3.87 9.54
CA LYS A 361 -26.59 -5.20 9.45
C LYS A 361 -26.17 -5.86 8.15
N SER A 362 -25.51 -7.00 8.24
CA SER A 362 -25.08 -7.78 7.07
C SER A 362 -26.22 -8.65 6.56
N ASP A 363 -26.39 -8.75 5.24
CA ASP A 363 -27.31 -9.69 4.61
C ASP A 363 -26.74 -11.11 4.45
N GLY A 364 -25.49 -11.33 4.89
CA GLY A 364 -24.77 -12.60 4.73
C GLY A 364 -24.31 -12.90 3.30
N ARG A 365 -24.70 -12.08 2.31
CA ARG A 365 -24.34 -12.23 0.90
C ARG A 365 -23.31 -11.19 0.44
N GLY A 366 -22.85 -10.33 1.35
CA GLY A 366 -21.83 -9.32 1.09
C GLY A 366 -22.33 -7.88 1.11
N ALA A 367 -23.62 -7.63 1.13
CA ALA A 367 -24.17 -6.31 1.33
C ALA A 367 -24.35 -5.98 2.82
N MET A 368 -24.22 -4.71 3.13
CA MET A 368 -24.39 -4.12 4.46
C MET A 368 -25.44 -3.03 4.40
N THR A 369 -26.39 -3.07 5.32
CA THR A 369 -27.36 -2.02 5.54
C THR A 369 -26.91 -1.16 6.71
N TYR A 370 -26.96 0.16 6.57
CA TYR A 370 -26.61 1.13 7.59
C TYR A 370 -27.85 1.92 7.97
N GLU A 371 -28.26 1.80 9.21
CA GLU A 371 -29.31 2.63 9.80
C GLU A 371 -28.63 3.78 10.55
N THR A 372 -28.90 5.01 10.17
CA THR A 372 -28.28 6.22 10.75
C THR A 372 -29.32 7.02 11.51
N SER A 373 -28.95 7.47 12.69
CA SER A 373 -29.78 8.33 13.53
C SER A 373 -28.91 9.30 14.33
N THR A 374 -29.47 10.39 14.80
CA THR A 374 -28.85 11.33 15.73
C THR A 374 -29.57 11.30 17.05
N MET A 375 -28.84 11.49 18.14
CA MET A 375 -29.37 11.58 19.49
C MET A 375 -28.88 12.88 20.13
N ASN A 376 -29.80 13.63 20.72
CA ASN A 376 -29.47 14.74 21.60
C ASN A 376 -28.99 14.19 22.94
N ILE A 377 -27.79 14.55 23.37
CA ILE A 377 -27.16 14.00 24.59
C ILE A 377 -27.82 14.53 25.87
N GLU A 378 -28.45 15.68 25.80
CA GLU A 378 -29.12 16.27 26.96
C GLU A 378 -30.48 15.67 27.23
N THR A 379 -31.29 15.53 26.20
CA THR A 379 -32.67 15.03 26.30
C THR A 379 -32.75 13.51 26.14
N GLY A 380 -31.79 12.87 25.44
CA GLY A 380 -31.85 11.48 25.03
C GLY A 380 -32.77 11.23 23.82
N GLU A 381 -33.35 12.27 23.24
CA GLU A 381 -34.25 12.17 22.08
C GLU A 381 -33.47 11.72 20.84
N THR A 382 -33.97 10.71 20.16
CA THR A 382 -33.34 10.14 18.97
C THR A 382 -34.15 10.48 17.72
N ARG A 383 -33.47 10.97 16.69
CA ARG A 383 -34.05 11.28 15.37
C ARG A 383 -33.43 10.38 14.31
N ALA A 384 -34.23 9.62 13.59
CA ALA A 384 -33.76 8.85 12.42
C ALA A 384 -33.31 9.81 11.31
N LEU A 385 -32.18 9.50 10.68
CA LEU A 385 -31.65 10.22 9.52
C LEU A 385 -31.94 9.47 8.23
N GLY A 386 -31.78 8.14 8.20
CA GLY A 386 -32.07 7.32 7.05
C GLY A 386 -31.50 5.91 7.12
N GLU A 387 -31.86 5.10 6.11
CA GLU A 387 -31.35 3.75 5.92
C GLU A 387 -30.73 3.64 4.53
N THR A 388 -29.47 3.18 4.46
CA THR A 388 -28.74 3.02 3.21
C THR A 388 -28.22 1.60 3.08
N ARG A 389 -28.15 1.06 1.85
CA ARG A 389 -27.60 -0.25 1.56
C ARG A 389 -26.41 -0.13 0.62
N ARG A 390 -25.33 -0.87 0.93
CA ARG A 390 -24.10 -0.88 0.15
C ARG A 390 -23.55 -2.30 -0.02
N GLY A 391 -22.93 -2.52 -1.19
CA GLY A 391 -22.31 -3.78 -1.53
C GLY A 391 -23.21 -4.78 -2.21
N ASP A 392 -22.60 -5.82 -2.71
CA ASP A 392 -23.26 -6.98 -3.34
C ASP A 392 -22.35 -8.22 -3.18
N ALA A 393 -22.63 -9.28 -3.92
CA ALA A 393 -21.84 -10.51 -3.86
C ALA A 393 -20.39 -10.34 -4.34
N ALA A 394 -20.11 -9.39 -5.26
CA ALA A 394 -18.78 -9.11 -5.78
C ALA A 394 -18.03 -8.11 -4.91
N ILE A 395 -18.67 -6.99 -4.60
CA ILE A 395 -18.10 -5.94 -3.76
C ILE A 395 -18.60 -6.13 -2.33
N ARG A 396 -17.96 -7.01 -1.59
CA ARG A 396 -18.34 -7.32 -0.21
C ARG A 396 -17.88 -6.23 0.73
N VAL A 397 -18.80 -5.71 1.51
CA VAL A 397 -18.55 -4.67 2.50
C VAL A 397 -18.05 -5.32 3.79
N SER A 398 -16.96 -4.78 4.35
CA SER A 398 -16.45 -5.17 5.66
C SER A 398 -17.25 -4.56 6.81
N ALA A 399 -17.00 -4.97 8.04
CA ALA A 399 -17.69 -4.41 9.20
C ALA A 399 -17.40 -2.91 9.37
N LEU A 400 -18.38 -2.20 9.93
CA LEU A 400 -18.23 -0.78 10.25
C LEU A 400 -17.24 -0.61 11.41
N ARG A 401 -16.21 0.23 11.19
CA ARG A 401 -15.17 0.48 12.17
C ARG A 401 -15.31 1.82 12.87
N ARG A 402 -15.61 2.88 12.11
CA ARG A 402 -15.74 4.25 12.62
C ARG A 402 -16.88 4.96 11.91
N ALA A 403 -17.42 5.95 12.57
CA ALA A 403 -18.40 6.85 11.96
C ALA A 403 -18.17 8.29 12.46
N PHE A 404 -18.47 9.26 11.60
CA PHE A 404 -18.32 10.68 11.88
C PHE A 404 -19.62 11.39 11.52
N LEU A 405 -20.12 12.23 12.43
CA LEU A 405 -21.26 13.11 12.19
C LEU A 405 -20.74 14.45 11.70
N ILE A 406 -21.21 14.93 10.57
CA ILE A 406 -20.81 16.21 9.99
C ILE A 406 -22.04 17.10 9.95
N PRO A 407 -22.11 18.15 10.78
CA PRO A 407 -23.23 19.06 10.81
C PRO A 407 -23.31 19.85 9.51
N ARG A 408 -24.51 20.20 9.10
CA ARG A 408 -24.80 21.10 7.97
C ARG A 408 -25.60 22.30 8.44
N ALA A 409 -25.39 23.44 7.81
CA ALA A 409 -26.01 24.68 8.24
C ALA A 409 -27.56 24.69 8.04
N ARG A 410 -28.06 24.07 6.99
CA ARG A 410 -29.46 24.12 6.60
C ARG A 410 -30.14 22.78 6.36
N ASP A 411 -29.37 21.73 6.12
CA ASP A 411 -29.86 20.38 5.76
C ASP A 411 -29.57 19.34 6.88
N ALA A 412 -30.12 18.16 6.71
CA ALA A 412 -29.78 17.04 7.60
C ALA A 412 -28.27 16.75 7.59
N PRO A 413 -27.66 16.42 8.74
CA PRO A 413 -26.24 16.17 8.84
C PRO A 413 -25.82 14.97 7.96
N PHE A 414 -24.60 14.97 7.46
CA PHE A 414 -23.99 13.79 6.87
C PHE A 414 -23.43 12.85 7.94
N VAL A 415 -23.54 11.55 7.67
CA VAL A 415 -22.83 10.54 8.42
C VAL A 415 -21.78 9.92 7.52
N VAL A 416 -20.49 10.08 7.85
CA VAL A 416 -19.40 9.43 7.13
C VAL A 416 -19.03 8.17 7.87
N THR A 417 -19.15 7.02 7.20
CA THR A 417 -18.75 5.71 7.72
C THR A 417 -17.39 5.30 7.16
N VAL A 418 -16.59 4.66 7.98
CA VAL A 418 -15.31 4.05 7.61
C VAL A 418 -15.35 2.58 8.01
N ASP A 419 -15.20 1.70 7.04
CA ASP A 419 -15.22 0.26 7.26
C ASP A 419 -13.82 -0.28 7.64
N ASP A 420 -13.74 -1.55 8.05
CA ASP A 420 -12.48 -2.20 8.44
C ASP A 420 -11.45 -2.24 7.31
N ASP A 421 -11.90 -2.27 6.07
CA ASP A 421 -11.06 -2.22 4.86
C ASP A 421 -10.66 -0.78 4.46
N ALA A 422 -10.92 0.21 5.32
CA ALA A 422 -10.69 1.64 5.11
C ALA A 422 -11.59 2.30 4.04
N THR A 423 -12.58 1.61 3.48
CA THR A 423 -13.53 2.23 2.56
C THR A 423 -14.42 3.22 3.30
N MET A 424 -14.64 4.39 2.70
CA MET A 424 -15.47 5.46 3.25
C MET A 424 -16.74 5.66 2.45
N SER A 425 -17.85 5.96 3.14
CA SER A 425 -19.11 6.37 2.50
C SER A 425 -19.74 7.53 3.26
N ALA A 426 -20.25 8.51 2.52
CA ALA A 426 -21.04 9.60 3.09
C ALA A 426 -22.53 9.33 2.85
N HIS A 427 -23.29 9.26 3.94
CA HIS A 427 -24.72 9.00 3.96
C HIS A 427 -25.47 10.32 4.15
N ALA A 428 -26.41 10.61 3.26
CA ALA A 428 -27.26 11.78 3.26
C ALA A 428 -28.73 11.34 3.26
N GLY A 429 -29.31 11.12 4.44
CA GLY A 429 -30.61 10.49 4.56
C GLY A 429 -30.59 9.04 4.07
N ASP A 430 -31.50 8.71 3.16
CA ASP A 430 -31.62 7.37 2.56
C ASP A 430 -30.67 7.15 1.36
N ASP A 431 -29.87 8.14 1.01
CA ASP A 431 -28.96 8.08 -0.13
C ASP A 431 -27.48 8.04 0.31
N ILE A 432 -26.65 7.37 -0.49
CA ILE A 432 -25.19 7.45 -0.39
C ILE A 432 -24.72 8.53 -1.36
N ALA A 433 -24.28 9.67 -0.81
CA ALA A 433 -23.78 10.79 -1.61
C ALA A 433 -22.53 10.39 -2.43
N TRP A 434 -21.60 9.66 -1.79
CA TRP A 434 -20.40 9.13 -2.45
C TRP A 434 -19.79 7.99 -1.64
N THR A 435 -18.99 7.19 -2.33
CA THR A 435 -18.14 6.16 -1.73
C THR A 435 -16.71 6.33 -2.25
N ARG A 436 -15.72 6.35 -1.35
CA ARG A 436 -14.30 6.35 -1.67
C ARG A 436 -13.69 5.01 -1.32
N GLN A 437 -13.01 4.46 -2.31
CA GLN A 437 -12.37 3.15 -2.25
C GLN A 437 -10.94 3.29 -1.71
N GLU A 438 -10.75 3.23 -0.40
CA GLU A 438 -9.43 3.33 0.21
C GLU A 438 -8.81 1.95 0.55
N ALA A 439 -9.53 0.85 0.29
CA ALA A 439 -9.10 -0.52 0.60
C ALA A 439 -7.77 -0.95 -0.06
N SER A 440 -7.44 -0.37 -1.21
CA SER A 440 -6.17 -0.62 -1.92
C SER A 440 -5.04 0.34 -1.53
N SER A 441 -5.31 1.28 -0.61
CA SER A 441 -4.27 2.17 -0.08
C SER A 441 -3.24 1.39 0.74
N ARG A 442 -2.00 1.86 0.76
CA ARG A 442 -0.90 1.24 1.53
C ARG A 442 -0.69 -0.25 1.21
N ALA A 443 -0.89 -0.65 -0.04
CA ALA A 443 -0.70 -2.04 -0.45
C ALA A 443 0.68 -2.56 -0.03
N THR A 444 0.71 -3.74 0.60
CA THR A 444 1.96 -4.44 0.98
C THR A 444 2.43 -5.38 -0.12
N ALA A 445 1.49 -5.87 -0.92
CA ALA A 445 1.76 -6.71 -2.06
C ALA A 445 0.76 -6.42 -3.18
N ALA A 446 1.22 -6.55 -4.41
CA ALA A 446 0.37 -6.45 -5.58
C ALA A 446 0.85 -7.42 -6.66
N MET A 447 -0.07 -7.86 -7.51
CA MET A 447 0.22 -8.71 -8.66
C MET A 447 -0.74 -8.44 -9.80
N PHE A 448 -0.33 -8.79 -11.01
CA PHE A 448 -1.24 -8.89 -12.14
C PHE A 448 -1.92 -10.25 -12.15
N GLY A 449 -3.22 -10.26 -12.33
CA GLY A 449 -4.02 -11.47 -12.53
C GLY A 449 -4.62 -11.49 -13.93
N ASP A 450 -5.04 -12.66 -14.36
CA ASP A 450 -5.76 -12.81 -15.62
C ASP A 450 -7.24 -12.45 -15.43
N LEU A 451 -7.91 -12.14 -16.52
CA LEU A 451 -9.35 -12.01 -16.63
C LEU A 451 -9.94 -13.29 -17.24
N PRO A 452 -11.21 -13.62 -16.98
CA PRO A 452 -11.85 -14.79 -17.55
C PRO A 452 -11.79 -14.77 -19.09
N ALA A 453 -11.63 -15.93 -19.69
CA ALA A 453 -11.68 -16.08 -21.13
C ALA A 453 -13.07 -15.73 -21.66
N THR A 454 -13.14 -15.10 -22.81
CA THR A 454 -14.41 -14.81 -23.47
C THR A 454 -14.99 -16.11 -24.02
N ARG A 455 -16.11 -16.60 -23.49
CA ARG A 455 -16.82 -17.70 -24.12
C ARG A 455 -17.45 -17.22 -25.42
N ALA A 456 -17.26 -17.97 -26.49
CA ALA A 456 -17.85 -17.65 -27.80
C ALA A 456 -19.37 -17.45 -27.75
N ALA A 457 -20.05 -18.20 -26.89
CA ALA A 457 -21.48 -18.05 -26.64
C ALA A 457 -21.86 -16.72 -25.95
N ASP A 458 -20.99 -16.17 -25.10
CA ASP A 458 -21.24 -14.91 -24.40
C ASP A 458 -21.04 -13.71 -25.31
N VAL A 459 -20.11 -13.78 -26.26
CA VAL A 459 -19.93 -12.76 -27.32
C VAL A 459 -21.19 -12.66 -28.16
N GLU A 460 -21.74 -13.79 -28.56
CA GLU A 460 -22.92 -13.83 -29.42
C GLU A 460 -24.19 -13.37 -28.68
N THR A 461 -24.40 -13.79 -27.44
CA THR A 461 -25.53 -13.37 -26.62
C THR A 461 -25.44 -11.93 -26.14
N THR A 462 -24.23 -11.46 -25.82
CA THR A 462 -24.03 -10.09 -25.34
C THR A 462 -24.12 -9.09 -26.47
N THR A 463 -23.58 -9.42 -27.62
CA THR A 463 -23.70 -8.59 -28.84
C THR A 463 -25.16 -8.52 -29.30
N ARG A 464 -25.94 -9.60 -29.17
CA ARG A 464 -27.37 -9.61 -29.50
C ARG A 464 -28.25 -8.89 -28.48
N ARG A 465 -27.88 -8.83 -27.19
CA ARG A 465 -28.63 -8.14 -26.15
C ARG A 465 -28.29 -6.65 -26.02
N ALA A 466 -27.06 -6.25 -26.34
CA ALA A 466 -26.61 -4.88 -26.20
C ALA A 466 -27.00 -3.99 -27.38
N PHE A 467 -27.18 -4.54 -28.59
CA PHE A 467 -27.48 -3.80 -29.82
C PHE A 467 -28.61 -4.46 -30.61
N SER A 468 -29.43 -3.63 -31.22
CA SER A 468 -30.21 -4.09 -32.36
C SER A 468 -29.26 -4.52 -33.46
N THR A 469 -29.66 -5.47 -34.31
CA THR A 469 -28.84 -5.91 -35.46
C THR A 469 -28.42 -4.75 -36.35
N HIS A 470 -29.18 -3.68 -36.39
CA HIS A 470 -28.89 -2.45 -37.13
C HIS A 470 -27.76 -1.64 -36.49
N ASP A 471 -27.70 -1.55 -35.15
CA ASP A 471 -26.64 -0.81 -34.44
C ASP A 471 -25.30 -1.55 -34.50
N ALA A 472 -25.33 -2.89 -34.43
CA ALA A 472 -24.11 -3.70 -34.58
C ALA A 472 -23.49 -3.56 -35.98
N SER A 473 -24.32 -3.58 -37.04
CA SER A 473 -23.87 -3.38 -38.42
C SER A 473 -23.31 -1.98 -38.64
N ARG A 474 -23.96 -0.97 -38.06
CA ARG A 474 -23.53 0.42 -38.12
C ARG A 474 -22.22 0.64 -37.39
N MET A 475 -22.04 0.00 -36.23
CA MET A 475 -20.81 0.06 -35.46
C MET A 475 -19.64 -0.60 -36.21
N GLN A 476 -19.85 -1.75 -36.85
CA GLN A 476 -18.84 -2.39 -37.69
C GLN A 476 -18.47 -1.52 -38.91
N LEU A 477 -19.45 -0.92 -39.57
CA LEU A 477 -19.20 0.00 -40.70
C LEU A 477 -18.42 1.24 -40.27
N LEU A 478 -18.78 1.84 -39.13
CA LEU A 478 -18.08 2.99 -38.55
C LEU A 478 -16.67 2.63 -38.10
N ALA A 479 -16.47 1.45 -37.51
CA ALA A 479 -15.16 0.94 -37.15
C ALA A 479 -14.28 0.71 -38.39
N LEU A 480 -14.87 0.18 -39.46
CA LEU A 480 -14.19 0.01 -40.76
C LEU A 480 -13.83 1.36 -41.38
N LYS A 481 -14.77 2.31 -41.44
CA LYS A 481 -14.50 3.69 -41.87
C LYS A 481 -13.38 4.36 -41.06
N ALA A 482 -13.40 4.23 -39.71
CA ALA A 482 -12.36 4.76 -38.86
C ALA A 482 -10.98 4.13 -39.16
N LYS A 483 -10.96 2.82 -39.42
CA LYS A 483 -9.75 2.05 -39.73
C LYS A 483 -9.13 2.49 -41.06
N PHE A 484 -9.95 2.87 -42.05
CA PHE A 484 -9.50 3.39 -43.35
C PHE A 484 -9.38 4.93 -43.35
N GLN A 485 -9.45 5.60 -42.19
CA GLN A 485 -9.38 7.08 -42.09
C GLN A 485 -10.48 7.82 -42.89
N LEU A 486 -11.58 7.15 -43.16
CA LEU A 486 -12.73 7.70 -43.91
C LEU A 486 -13.83 8.23 -42.96
N ALA A 487 -13.69 8.05 -41.67
CA ALA A 487 -14.68 8.50 -40.70
C ALA A 487 -14.48 9.97 -40.31
N SER A 488 -15.59 10.70 -40.23
CA SER A 488 -15.57 12.09 -39.71
C SER A 488 -15.24 12.15 -38.22
N PRO A 489 -14.75 13.29 -37.68
CA PRO A 489 -14.52 13.46 -36.25
C PRO A 489 -15.76 13.15 -35.39
N GLU A 490 -16.95 13.48 -35.90
CA GLU A 490 -18.23 13.20 -35.25
C GLU A 490 -18.56 11.70 -35.22
N GLU A 491 -18.28 10.98 -36.32
CA GLU A 491 -18.44 9.52 -36.38
C GLU A 491 -17.47 8.80 -35.46
N ILE A 492 -16.24 9.31 -35.31
CA ILE A 492 -15.24 8.78 -34.37
C ILE A 492 -15.70 9.01 -32.93
N ALA A 493 -16.20 10.20 -32.61
CA ALA A 493 -16.75 10.51 -31.29
C ALA A 493 -17.97 9.65 -30.95
N TYR A 494 -18.84 9.41 -31.91
CA TYR A 494 -19.99 8.52 -31.76
C TYR A 494 -19.58 7.06 -31.54
N LEU A 495 -18.60 6.56 -32.29
CA LEU A 495 -18.02 5.22 -32.08
C LEU A 495 -17.39 5.08 -30.70
N ALA A 496 -16.69 6.11 -30.23
CA ALA A 496 -16.13 6.15 -28.88
C ALA A 496 -17.22 6.12 -27.81
N HIS A 497 -18.30 6.86 -28.01
CA HIS A 497 -19.45 6.87 -27.12
C HIS A 497 -20.17 5.50 -27.05
N LEU A 498 -20.37 4.84 -28.18
CA LEU A 498 -20.94 3.50 -28.24
C LEU A 498 -20.05 2.50 -27.49
N ARG A 499 -18.75 2.53 -27.72
CA ARG A 499 -17.77 1.68 -27.02
C ARG A 499 -17.71 1.94 -25.53
N SER A 500 -17.87 3.19 -25.07
CA SER A 500 -17.89 3.53 -23.66
C SER A 500 -19.13 3.00 -22.95
N LYS A 501 -20.29 3.01 -23.59
CA LYS A 501 -21.53 2.43 -23.05
C LYS A 501 -21.43 0.90 -22.90
N ASP A 502 -20.72 0.24 -23.78
CA ASP A 502 -20.52 -1.21 -23.70
C ASP A 502 -19.51 -1.57 -22.61
N ALA A 503 -18.44 -0.79 -22.45
CA ALA A 503 -17.40 -1.06 -21.48
C ALA A 503 -17.92 -1.08 -20.03
N THR A 504 -19.00 -0.35 -19.75
CA THR A 504 -19.61 -0.29 -18.41
C THR A 504 -20.60 -1.43 -18.10
N LYS A 505 -21.08 -2.15 -19.13
CA LYS A 505 -22.09 -3.21 -18.98
C LYS A 505 -21.57 -4.63 -19.16
N LEU A 506 -20.38 -4.81 -19.77
CA LEU A 506 -19.80 -6.11 -20.02
C LEU A 506 -18.96 -6.61 -18.85
N SER A 507 -19.10 -7.89 -18.52
CA SER A 507 -18.16 -8.55 -17.63
C SER A 507 -16.74 -8.39 -18.18
N PRO A 508 -15.75 -8.04 -17.34
CA PRO A 508 -14.39 -7.86 -17.81
C PRO A 508 -13.83 -9.19 -18.30
N THR A 509 -13.44 -9.24 -19.57
CA THR A 509 -12.91 -10.45 -20.19
C THR A 509 -11.54 -10.19 -20.82
N ARG A 510 -10.76 -11.24 -20.93
CA ARG A 510 -9.42 -11.25 -21.52
C ARG A 510 -9.50 -10.84 -23.00
N ASP A 511 -8.58 -10.02 -23.45
CA ASP A 511 -8.39 -9.68 -24.87
C ASP A 511 -7.28 -10.54 -25.50
N VAL A 512 -7.25 -10.58 -26.84
CA VAL A 512 -6.31 -11.40 -27.60
C VAL A 512 -4.85 -10.95 -27.39
N ASN A 513 -4.63 -9.66 -27.18
CA ASN A 513 -3.29 -9.08 -27.02
C ASN A 513 -2.79 -9.13 -25.56
N GLY A 514 -3.62 -9.58 -24.63
CA GLY A 514 -3.30 -9.62 -23.22
C GLY A 514 -3.15 -8.23 -22.58
N PHE A 515 -3.77 -7.18 -23.15
CA PHE A 515 -3.70 -5.82 -22.62
C PHE A 515 -4.63 -5.59 -21.43
N ARG A 516 -5.68 -6.41 -21.32
CA ARG A 516 -6.61 -6.39 -20.19
C ARG A 516 -6.17 -7.39 -19.15
N LYS A 517 -5.87 -6.88 -17.96
CA LYS A 517 -5.48 -7.67 -16.79
C LYS A 517 -6.25 -7.18 -15.57
N SER A 518 -6.40 -8.03 -14.59
CA SER A 518 -6.76 -7.59 -13.24
C SER A 518 -5.51 -7.18 -12.48
N ILE A 519 -5.63 -6.19 -11.61
CA ILE A 519 -4.60 -5.80 -10.65
C ILE A 519 -5.12 -6.20 -9.28
N LEU A 520 -4.46 -7.17 -8.65
CA LEU A 520 -4.77 -7.57 -7.29
C LEU A 520 -3.85 -6.80 -6.35
N THR A 521 -4.44 -6.16 -5.34
CA THR A 521 -3.71 -5.44 -4.27
C THR A 521 -4.11 -5.99 -2.93
N LEU A 522 -3.15 -6.14 -2.04
CA LEU A 522 -3.33 -6.65 -0.68
C LEU A 522 -2.86 -5.58 0.32
N SER A 523 -3.77 -5.15 1.18
CA SER A 523 -3.43 -4.23 2.27
C SER A 523 -2.86 -4.98 3.49
N PRO A 524 -2.11 -4.32 4.38
CA PRO A 524 -1.56 -4.96 5.58
C PRO A 524 -2.64 -5.50 6.53
N ARG A 525 -3.86 -4.99 6.46
CA ARG A 525 -5.02 -5.44 7.24
C ARG A 525 -5.81 -6.58 6.59
N GLY A 526 -5.46 -6.98 5.37
CA GLY A 526 -6.10 -8.09 4.66
C GLY A 526 -7.26 -7.69 3.76
N ALA A 527 -7.36 -6.43 3.35
CA ALA A 527 -8.23 -6.06 2.23
C ALA A 527 -7.57 -6.51 0.93
N LEU A 528 -8.19 -7.44 0.25
CA LEU A 528 -7.81 -7.93 -1.07
C LEU A 528 -8.78 -7.35 -2.09
N VAL A 529 -8.25 -6.57 -3.04
CA VAL A 529 -9.02 -5.83 -4.03
C VAL A 529 -8.54 -6.19 -5.41
N ALA A 530 -9.44 -6.51 -6.32
CA ALA A 530 -9.17 -6.66 -7.74
C ALA A 530 -9.67 -5.45 -8.51
N LEU A 531 -8.77 -4.80 -9.23
CA LEU A 531 -9.03 -3.64 -10.07
C LEU A 531 -8.82 -4.00 -11.54
N HIS A 532 -9.63 -3.42 -12.42
CA HIS A 532 -9.41 -3.53 -13.86
C HIS A 532 -8.32 -2.54 -14.29
N ASN A 533 -7.28 -3.00 -14.98
CA ASN A 533 -6.15 -2.15 -15.35
C ASN A 533 -6.48 -1.05 -16.38
N GLY A 534 -7.58 -1.18 -17.12
CA GLY A 534 -7.97 -0.25 -18.17
C GLY A 534 -8.62 1.04 -17.66
N ASP A 535 -9.43 0.95 -16.62
CA ASP A 535 -10.24 2.06 -16.07
C ASP A 535 -10.12 2.21 -14.55
N GLY A 536 -9.40 1.31 -13.87
CA GLY A 536 -9.22 1.35 -12.42
C GLY A 536 -10.46 0.97 -11.62
N ARG A 537 -11.56 0.52 -12.28
CA ARG A 537 -12.77 0.10 -11.58
C ARG A 537 -12.51 -1.15 -10.75
N GLU A 538 -13.18 -1.22 -9.61
CA GLU A 538 -13.18 -2.39 -8.74
C GLU A 538 -14.00 -3.52 -9.40
N LEU A 539 -13.36 -4.70 -9.54
CA LEU A 539 -14.01 -5.90 -10.06
C LEU A 539 -14.67 -6.68 -8.94
N TRP A 540 -13.92 -6.87 -7.86
CA TRP A 540 -14.39 -7.48 -6.63
C TRP A 540 -13.50 -7.07 -5.45
N ARG A 541 -14.02 -7.26 -4.24
CA ARG A 541 -13.32 -6.99 -3.00
C ARG A 541 -13.66 -8.01 -1.94
N ARG A 542 -12.65 -8.37 -1.15
CA ARG A 542 -12.79 -9.22 0.01
C ARG A 542 -11.92 -8.76 1.16
N PHE A 543 -12.48 -8.70 2.35
CA PHE A 543 -11.75 -8.43 3.57
C PHE A 543 -11.44 -9.74 4.30
N LEU A 544 -10.17 -10.14 4.33
CA LEU A 544 -9.69 -11.37 4.97
C LEU A 544 -9.32 -11.16 6.44
N GLY A 545 -9.13 -9.89 6.85
CA GLY A 545 -8.74 -9.52 8.21
C GLY A 545 -9.74 -9.97 9.29
N SER A 546 -11.03 -10.05 8.95
CA SER A 546 -12.06 -10.57 9.87
C SER A 546 -11.89 -12.06 10.21
N MET A 547 -11.11 -12.79 9.44
CA MET A 547 -10.86 -14.22 9.62
C MET A 547 -9.55 -14.51 10.39
N THR A 548 -8.83 -13.48 10.82
CA THR A 548 -7.54 -13.58 11.51
C THR A 548 -7.53 -12.72 12.77
N ASP A 549 -6.53 -12.93 13.62
CA ASP A 549 -6.36 -12.12 14.82
C ASP A 549 -5.91 -10.69 14.47
N ALA A 550 -6.25 -9.73 15.29
CA ALA A 550 -5.92 -8.30 15.09
C ALA A 550 -4.40 -8.03 14.98
N SER A 551 -3.55 -8.91 15.51
CA SER A 551 -2.08 -8.82 15.42
C SER A 551 -1.52 -9.39 14.11
N THR A 552 -2.37 -9.93 13.24
CA THR A 552 -1.94 -10.58 11.99
C THR A 552 -1.70 -9.53 10.91
N THR A 553 -0.56 -9.63 10.24
CA THR A 553 -0.21 -8.76 9.11
C THR A 553 -0.20 -9.56 7.81
N PHE A 554 -0.85 -9.04 6.79
CA PHE A 554 -0.88 -9.63 5.46
C PHE A 554 0.35 -9.18 4.65
N THR A 555 1.19 -10.15 4.24
CA THR A 555 2.52 -9.84 3.68
C THR A 555 2.80 -10.44 2.32
N GLY A 556 2.07 -11.48 1.92
CA GLY A 556 2.36 -12.23 0.69
C GLY A 556 1.14 -12.38 -0.21
N LEU A 557 1.32 -12.12 -1.49
CA LEU A 557 0.34 -12.34 -2.55
C LEU A 557 1.07 -12.89 -3.78
N ARG A 558 0.62 -14.05 -4.28
CA ARG A 558 1.22 -14.68 -5.46
C ARG A 558 0.18 -15.46 -6.26
N ALA A 559 0.46 -15.69 -7.55
CA ALA A 559 -0.33 -16.60 -8.36
C ALA A 559 -0.25 -18.02 -7.79
N TRP A 560 -1.31 -18.81 -7.96
CA TRP A 560 -1.43 -20.13 -7.39
C TRP A 560 -2.14 -21.10 -8.35
N ILE A 561 -1.56 -22.27 -8.55
CA ILE A 561 -2.14 -23.37 -9.34
C ILE A 561 -2.47 -24.51 -8.37
N PRO A 562 -3.73 -24.69 -7.95
CA PRO A 562 -4.12 -25.75 -7.04
C PRO A 562 -4.14 -27.11 -7.76
N ALA A 563 -3.85 -28.20 -7.04
CA ALA A 563 -3.84 -29.57 -7.60
C ALA A 563 -5.20 -30.03 -8.12
N ARG A 564 -6.31 -29.51 -7.60
CA ARG A 564 -7.70 -29.87 -7.95
C ARG A 564 -8.53 -28.66 -8.35
N GLY A 565 -7.93 -27.63 -8.95
CA GLY A 565 -8.61 -26.45 -9.43
C GLY A 565 -9.25 -26.62 -10.79
N ASP A 566 -10.18 -25.72 -11.13
CA ASP A 566 -10.67 -25.59 -12.49
C ASP A 566 -9.53 -25.00 -13.36
N PRO A 567 -9.11 -25.66 -14.43
CA PRO A 567 -8.02 -25.18 -15.29
C PRO A 567 -8.34 -23.86 -16.02
N GLU A 568 -9.63 -23.51 -16.15
CA GLU A 568 -10.04 -22.23 -16.74
C GLU A 568 -10.03 -21.08 -15.73
N THR A 569 -9.80 -21.38 -14.45
CA THR A 569 -9.85 -20.41 -13.34
C THR A 569 -8.44 -20.12 -12.82
N SER A 570 -8.13 -18.86 -12.63
CA SER A 570 -6.89 -18.43 -11.99
C SER A 570 -7.08 -18.24 -10.49
N TYR A 571 -6.10 -18.66 -9.70
CA TYR A 571 -6.13 -18.52 -8.24
C TYR A 571 -4.95 -17.71 -7.74
N ALA A 572 -5.09 -17.18 -6.53
CA ALA A 572 -4.02 -16.47 -5.81
C ALA A 572 -3.90 -17.01 -4.39
N LEU A 573 -2.66 -17.15 -3.92
CA LEU A 573 -2.34 -17.48 -2.54
C LEU A 573 -2.07 -16.18 -1.78
N VAL A 574 -2.77 -15.99 -0.67
CA VAL A 574 -2.56 -14.90 0.29
C VAL A 574 -1.94 -15.46 1.56
N VAL A 575 -0.87 -14.82 2.04
CA VAL A 575 -0.14 -15.21 3.25
C VAL A 575 -0.28 -14.11 4.29
N ALA A 576 -0.74 -14.51 5.47
CA ALA A 576 -0.89 -13.63 6.63
C ALA A 576 -0.08 -14.20 7.80
N LYS A 577 0.71 -13.36 8.48
CA LYS A 577 1.65 -13.75 9.53
C LYS A 577 1.36 -13.01 10.82
N SER A 578 1.42 -13.73 11.93
CA SER A 578 1.54 -13.17 13.28
C SER A 578 2.77 -13.77 13.98
N SER A 579 3.08 -13.33 15.18
CA SER A 579 4.17 -13.92 15.97
C SER A 579 3.92 -15.39 16.34
N SER A 580 2.66 -15.79 16.46
CA SER A 580 2.22 -17.10 16.95
C SER A 580 1.63 -18.02 15.89
N SER A 581 1.23 -17.49 14.73
CA SER A 581 0.53 -18.26 13.70
C SER A 581 0.76 -17.71 12.30
N THR A 582 0.55 -18.57 11.30
CA THR A 582 0.55 -18.19 9.87
C THR A 582 -0.73 -18.71 9.24
N ALA A 583 -1.49 -17.81 8.62
CA ALA A 583 -2.71 -18.15 7.89
C ALA A 583 -2.49 -18.06 6.39
N LEU A 584 -3.08 -18.99 5.66
CA LEU A 584 -3.01 -19.13 4.22
C LEU A 584 -4.43 -19.16 3.66
N PHE A 585 -4.65 -18.38 2.61
CA PHE A 585 -5.92 -18.31 1.90
C PHE A 585 -5.68 -18.52 0.41
N VAL A 586 -6.42 -19.43 -0.22
CA VAL A 586 -6.45 -19.53 -1.68
C VAL A 586 -7.73 -18.85 -2.16
N VAL A 587 -7.59 -17.93 -3.09
CA VAL A 587 -8.66 -17.06 -3.57
C VAL A 587 -8.79 -17.19 -5.08
N ASN A 588 -10.02 -17.32 -5.58
CA ASN A 588 -10.33 -17.24 -6.99
C ASN A 588 -10.10 -15.79 -7.48
N GLN A 589 -9.22 -15.59 -8.46
CA GLN A 589 -8.88 -14.26 -8.96
C GLN A 589 -10.02 -13.56 -9.71
N PHE A 590 -11.02 -14.31 -10.20
CA PHE A 590 -12.13 -13.76 -10.97
C PHE A 590 -13.28 -13.25 -10.10
N THR A 591 -13.52 -13.92 -8.95
CA THR A 591 -14.67 -13.64 -8.10
C THR A 591 -14.32 -13.18 -6.68
N GLY A 592 -13.08 -13.37 -6.26
CA GLY A 592 -12.66 -13.12 -4.88
C GLY A 592 -13.14 -14.17 -3.87
N ASP A 593 -13.75 -15.26 -4.32
CA ASP A 593 -14.21 -16.32 -3.42
C ASP A 593 -13.04 -17.18 -2.93
N LEU A 594 -13.15 -17.67 -1.69
CA LEU A 594 -12.17 -18.60 -1.15
C LEU A 594 -12.29 -19.94 -1.85
N PHE A 595 -11.16 -20.51 -2.23
CA PHE A 595 -11.04 -21.87 -2.70
C PHE A 595 -10.61 -22.77 -1.54
N GLY A 596 -11.56 -23.49 -0.97
CA GLY A 596 -11.37 -24.27 0.25
C GLY A 596 -11.40 -23.42 1.53
N GLU A 597 -11.03 -24.07 2.64
CA GLU A 597 -10.99 -23.43 3.94
C GLU A 597 -9.65 -22.74 4.21
N LYS A 598 -9.67 -21.75 5.09
CA LYS A 598 -8.47 -21.12 5.64
C LYS A 598 -7.59 -22.17 6.31
N THR A 599 -6.33 -22.26 5.94
CA THR A 599 -5.35 -23.12 6.63
C THR A 599 -4.53 -22.29 7.58
N THR A 600 -4.44 -22.72 8.84
CA THR A 600 -3.64 -22.01 9.86
C THR A 600 -2.55 -22.94 10.38
N VAL A 601 -1.30 -22.45 10.35
CA VAL A 601 -0.14 -23.13 10.92
C VAL A 601 0.16 -22.52 12.30
N PRO A 602 0.35 -23.34 13.39
CA PRO A 602 0.45 -22.85 14.75
C PRO A 602 1.86 -22.30 15.09
N PHE A 603 2.47 -21.57 14.18
CA PHE A 603 3.71 -20.82 14.39
C PHE A 603 3.82 -19.67 13.39
N GLY A 604 4.54 -18.61 13.78
CA GLY A 604 4.87 -17.51 12.88
C GLY A 604 5.91 -17.93 11.84
N ALA A 605 5.58 -17.76 10.56
CA ALA A 605 6.51 -18.10 9.49
C ALA A 605 7.69 -17.14 9.41
N ALA A 606 8.90 -17.64 9.54
CA ALA A 606 10.12 -16.92 9.18
C ALA A 606 10.26 -16.84 7.65
N HIS A 607 10.02 -17.98 6.98
CA HIS A 607 10.09 -18.06 5.52
C HIS A 607 8.87 -18.79 4.96
N VAL A 608 8.45 -18.39 3.75
CA VAL A 608 7.44 -19.07 2.93
C VAL A 608 8.08 -19.35 1.58
N LEU A 609 8.43 -20.60 1.34
CA LEU A 609 9.21 -21.03 0.19
C LEU A 609 8.27 -21.64 -0.86
N PRO A 610 8.22 -21.12 -2.07
CA PRO A 610 7.45 -21.72 -3.15
C PRO A 610 8.08 -23.02 -3.62
N CYS A 611 7.27 -24.01 -3.89
CA CYS A 611 7.66 -25.27 -4.54
C CYS A 611 6.52 -25.74 -5.44
N THR A 612 6.81 -26.71 -6.30
CA THR A 612 5.81 -27.32 -7.18
C THR A 612 5.75 -28.81 -6.91
N THR A 613 4.56 -29.39 -6.99
CA THR A 613 4.35 -30.84 -6.89
C THR A 613 4.82 -31.57 -8.15
N ALA A 614 4.87 -32.91 -8.11
CA ALA A 614 5.22 -33.72 -9.28
C ALA A 614 4.27 -33.54 -10.44
N GLU A 615 3.01 -33.21 -10.15
CA GLU A 615 1.92 -32.96 -11.11
C GLU A 615 1.90 -31.54 -11.66
N GLY A 616 2.81 -30.68 -11.22
CA GLY A 616 2.89 -29.28 -11.67
C GLY A 616 2.00 -28.30 -10.89
N ALA A 617 1.30 -28.76 -9.84
CA ALA A 617 0.55 -27.87 -8.97
C ALA A 617 1.48 -27.12 -8.01
N ASP A 618 1.06 -25.94 -7.58
CA ASP A 618 1.80 -25.14 -6.63
C ASP A 618 1.71 -25.70 -5.21
N ALA A 619 2.81 -25.61 -4.49
CA ALA A 619 2.90 -25.87 -3.06
C ALA A 619 3.79 -24.81 -2.40
N VAL A 620 3.64 -24.61 -1.11
CA VAL A 620 4.54 -23.77 -0.32
C VAL A 620 5.01 -24.53 0.91
N LEU A 621 6.26 -24.30 1.27
CA LEU A 621 6.83 -24.74 2.52
C LEU A 621 6.92 -23.56 3.49
N ILE A 622 6.28 -23.69 4.65
CA ILE A 622 6.25 -22.68 5.69
C ILE A 622 7.28 -23.10 6.75
N VAL A 623 8.28 -22.25 6.94
CA VAL A 623 9.40 -22.53 7.85
C VAL A 623 9.34 -21.57 9.03
N ALA A 624 9.38 -22.11 10.24
CA ALA A 624 9.48 -21.36 11.49
C ALA A 624 10.94 -20.94 11.77
N SER A 625 11.14 -20.00 12.68
CA SER A 625 12.46 -19.52 13.09
C SER A 625 13.34 -20.61 13.74
N ASN A 626 12.74 -21.65 14.33
CA ASN A 626 13.42 -22.81 14.91
C ASN A 626 13.80 -23.89 13.88
N GLY A 627 13.44 -23.69 12.59
CA GLY A 627 13.71 -24.64 11.52
C GLY A 627 12.59 -25.64 11.24
N THR A 628 11.60 -25.77 12.11
CA THR A 628 10.43 -26.64 11.84
C THR A 628 9.67 -26.14 10.61
N ALA A 629 9.31 -27.05 9.70
CA ALA A 629 8.64 -26.69 8.48
C ALA A 629 7.34 -27.49 8.27
N ARG A 630 6.38 -26.88 7.60
CA ARG A 630 5.14 -27.53 7.15
C ARG A 630 4.84 -27.21 5.70
N ALA A 631 4.40 -28.22 4.96
CA ALA A 631 3.96 -28.05 3.58
C ALA A 631 2.48 -27.65 3.53
N PHE A 632 2.14 -26.84 2.52
CA PHE A 632 0.76 -26.51 2.16
C PHE A 632 0.59 -26.69 0.64
N PRO A 633 -0.45 -27.37 0.14
CA PRO A 633 -1.43 -28.16 0.91
C PRO A 633 -0.80 -29.37 1.63
N SER A 634 -1.38 -29.76 2.76
CA SER A 634 -0.85 -30.88 3.57
C SER A 634 -0.92 -32.24 2.86
N GLU A 635 -1.85 -32.39 1.91
CA GLU A 635 -2.04 -33.60 1.09
C GLU A 635 -0.89 -33.82 0.08
N SER A 636 -0.15 -32.74 -0.26
CA SER A 636 1.00 -32.83 -1.17
C SER A 636 2.27 -33.35 -0.49
N THR A 637 2.20 -33.68 0.80
CA THR A 637 3.34 -34.07 1.63
C THR A 637 4.11 -35.30 1.13
N PRO A 638 3.49 -36.40 0.65
CA PRO A 638 4.23 -37.60 0.17
C PRO A 638 5.06 -37.32 -1.09
N ASP A 639 4.51 -36.57 -2.07
CA ASP A 639 5.18 -36.28 -3.33
C ASP A 639 6.17 -35.12 -3.21
N ALA A 640 5.85 -34.13 -2.39
CA ALA A 640 6.73 -33.05 -2.06
C ALA A 640 8.03 -33.56 -1.41
N PHE A 641 8.00 -34.64 -0.62
CA PHE A 641 9.18 -35.18 0.04
C PHE A 641 10.26 -35.73 -0.90
N THR A 642 9.90 -36.29 -2.05
CA THR A 642 10.88 -36.77 -3.04
C THR A 642 11.65 -35.61 -3.69
N ARG A 643 11.01 -34.46 -3.84
CA ARG A 643 11.63 -33.23 -4.37
C ARG A 643 12.23 -32.35 -3.28
N LEU A 644 11.68 -32.33 -2.06
CA LEU A 644 12.17 -31.54 -0.92
C LEU A 644 13.60 -31.90 -0.52
N ARG A 645 14.05 -33.13 -0.72
CA ARG A 645 15.46 -33.53 -0.49
C ARG A 645 16.46 -32.71 -1.29
N ARG A 646 16.03 -31.97 -2.33
CA ARG A 646 16.86 -31.12 -3.17
C ARG A 646 16.59 -29.63 -2.95
N LEU A 647 15.62 -29.28 -2.09
CA LEU A 647 15.32 -27.88 -1.79
C LEU A 647 16.29 -27.37 -0.72
N SER A 648 16.90 -26.25 -1.05
CA SER A 648 17.70 -25.44 -0.15
C SER A 648 17.15 -24.03 -0.15
N TYR A 649 17.32 -23.32 0.94
CA TYR A 649 17.01 -21.90 1.04
C TYR A 649 18.07 -21.19 1.86
N TYR A 650 18.10 -19.88 1.80
CA TYR A 650 19.00 -19.07 2.60
C TYR A 650 18.25 -17.99 3.36
N ALA A 651 18.79 -17.56 4.48
CA ALA A 651 18.31 -16.47 5.30
C ALA A 651 19.40 -15.41 5.44
N VAL A 652 19.06 -14.14 5.25
CA VAL A 652 19.95 -13.01 5.48
C VAL A 652 19.69 -12.46 6.88
N ASP A 653 20.67 -12.57 7.77
CA ASP A 653 20.62 -12.01 9.11
C ASP A 653 21.43 -10.72 9.13
N GLN A 654 20.73 -9.60 9.01
CA GLN A 654 21.35 -8.27 9.02
C GLN A 654 21.94 -7.93 10.41
N THR A 655 21.37 -8.48 11.48
CA THR A 655 21.83 -8.22 12.85
C THR A 655 23.14 -8.96 13.15
N ALA A 656 23.20 -10.23 12.78
CA ALA A 656 24.42 -11.02 12.90
C ALA A 656 25.43 -10.77 11.79
N ASN A 657 25.06 -9.99 10.77
CA ASN A 657 25.88 -9.67 9.60
C ASN A 657 26.35 -10.90 8.81
N GLU A 658 25.43 -11.86 8.63
CA GLU A 658 25.72 -13.12 7.96
C GLU A 658 24.58 -13.63 7.11
N VAL A 659 24.90 -14.53 6.20
CA VAL A 659 23.94 -15.28 5.39
C VAL A 659 24.09 -16.73 5.70
N ARG A 660 22.99 -17.38 6.09
CA ARG A 660 22.96 -18.81 6.44
C ARG A 660 22.16 -19.59 5.41
N GLY A 661 22.71 -20.67 4.91
CA GLY A 661 22.03 -21.61 4.04
C GLY A 661 21.53 -22.83 4.80
N TYR A 662 20.40 -23.33 4.35
CA TYR A 662 19.70 -24.45 4.96
C TYR A 662 19.29 -25.46 3.88
N ALA A 663 19.39 -26.74 4.24
CA ALA A 663 18.84 -27.85 3.47
C ALA A 663 17.66 -28.50 4.23
N LEU A 664 16.66 -28.98 3.49
CA LEU A 664 15.49 -29.59 4.09
C LEU A 664 15.67 -31.09 4.25
N ARG A 665 15.28 -31.61 5.40
CA ARG A 665 15.30 -33.05 5.72
C ARG A 665 13.95 -33.51 6.26
N ARG A 666 13.58 -34.75 5.95
CA ARG A 666 12.46 -35.45 6.58
C ARG A 666 12.90 -35.95 7.96
N THR A 667 12.06 -35.73 8.96
CA THR A 667 12.21 -36.30 10.29
C THR A 667 11.57 -37.68 10.37
N ASP A 668 11.93 -38.47 11.40
CA ASP A 668 11.39 -39.82 11.59
C ASP A 668 9.87 -39.84 11.85
N ASP A 669 9.32 -38.69 12.31
CA ASP A 669 7.89 -38.49 12.58
C ASP A 669 7.11 -37.94 11.38
N ASP A 670 7.58 -38.14 10.16
CA ASP A 670 7.00 -37.57 8.93
C ASP A 670 6.96 -36.04 8.88
N GLY A 671 7.68 -35.36 9.76
CA GLY A 671 7.87 -33.89 9.75
C GLY A 671 8.92 -33.46 8.73
N ILE A 672 9.05 -32.14 8.57
CA ILE A 672 10.11 -31.50 7.78
C ILE A 672 10.88 -30.58 8.69
N ASP A 673 12.21 -30.73 8.72
CA ASP A 673 13.11 -29.83 9.40
C ASP A 673 14.12 -29.20 8.46
N SER A 674 14.54 -28.00 8.76
CA SER A 674 15.64 -27.35 8.06
C SER A 674 16.95 -27.53 8.81
N VAL A 675 17.94 -28.04 8.11
CA VAL A 675 19.28 -28.27 8.64
C VAL A 675 20.21 -27.24 8.08
N HIS A 676 20.96 -26.57 8.95
CA HIS A 676 21.99 -25.63 8.55
C HIS A 676 23.06 -26.34 7.68
N SER A 677 23.39 -25.74 6.53
CA SER A 677 24.34 -26.28 5.55
C SER A 677 25.61 -25.45 5.39
N TRP A 678 25.47 -24.14 5.37
CA TRP A 678 26.60 -23.21 5.19
C TRP A 678 26.34 -21.84 5.82
N THR A 679 27.40 -21.12 6.12
CA THR A 679 27.34 -19.71 6.58
C THR A 679 28.38 -18.87 5.82
N VAL A 680 27.97 -17.69 5.38
CA VAL A 680 28.86 -16.64 4.88
C VAL A 680 28.76 -15.47 5.84
N SER A 681 29.80 -15.23 6.64
CA SER A 681 29.90 -14.13 7.58
C SER A 681 30.73 -12.99 6.99
N PHE A 682 30.33 -11.77 7.26
CA PHE A 682 31.06 -10.59 6.85
C PHE A 682 31.79 -9.99 8.05
N PRO A 683 33.15 -9.82 7.96
CA PRO A 683 33.89 -9.27 9.07
C PRO A 683 33.54 -7.79 9.29
N PRO A 684 33.77 -7.25 10.50
CA PRO A 684 33.47 -5.85 10.85
C PRO A 684 34.07 -4.82 9.90
N GLU A 685 35.25 -5.12 9.30
CA GLU A 685 35.89 -4.25 8.33
C GLU A 685 35.13 -4.16 6.98
N ALA A 686 34.30 -5.15 6.68
CA ALA A 686 33.41 -5.11 5.52
C ALA A 686 32.16 -4.27 5.77
N GLY A 687 31.89 -3.89 7.03
CA GLY A 687 30.70 -3.17 7.44
C GLY A 687 29.48 -4.07 7.56
N SER A 688 28.30 -3.47 7.75
CA SER A 688 27.04 -4.17 7.87
C SER A 688 26.38 -4.43 6.52
N ILE A 689 25.48 -5.43 6.45
CA ILE A 689 24.67 -5.70 5.26
C ILE A 689 23.66 -4.56 5.06
N VAL A 690 23.81 -3.83 3.96
CA VAL A 690 22.98 -2.65 3.60
C VAL A 690 22.06 -2.87 2.40
N GLY A 691 22.14 -4.04 1.78
CA GLY A 691 21.28 -4.40 0.67
C GLY A 691 21.48 -5.84 0.21
N PHE A 692 20.40 -6.46 -0.29
CA PHE A 692 20.46 -7.76 -0.94
C PHE A 692 19.39 -7.87 -2.01
N ALA A 693 19.62 -8.72 -2.99
CA ALA A 693 18.69 -9.04 -4.06
C ALA A 693 18.94 -10.45 -4.60
N SER A 694 17.88 -11.11 -5.04
CA SER A 694 17.94 -12.39 -5.73
C SER A 694 17.06 -12.35 -6.97
N LYS A 695 17.17 -13.34 -7.81
CA LYS A 695 16.25 -13.50 -8.93
C LYS A 695 14.83 -13.71 -8.39
N PRO A 696 13.85 -12.95 -8.89
CA PRO A 696 12.51 -12.98 -8.28
C PRO A 696 11.70 -14.23 -8.63
N ASN A 697 12.04 -14.98 -9.69
CA ASN A 697 11.28 -16.15 -10.12
C ASN A 697 12.12 -17.16 -10.90
N GLU A 698 11.75 -18.44 -10.75
CA GLU A 698 12.30 -19.55 -11.54
C GLU A 698 11.87 -19.52 -13.02
N ASP A 699 10.79 -18.81 -13.36
CA ASP A 699 10.19 -18.75 -14.70
C ASP A 699 10.74 -17.64 -15.60
N GLU A 700 11.93 -17.12 -15.28
CA GLU A 700 12.56 -16.12 -16.16
C GLU A 700 12.89 -16.75 -17.51
N ARG A 701 12.19 -16.33 -18.56
CA ARG A 701 12.45 -16.78 -19.93
C ARG A 701 13.53 -15.93 -20.55
N VAL A 702 14.59 -16.57 -20.99
CA VAL A 702 15.72 -15.97 -21.69
C VAL A 702 15.72 -16.43 -23.13
N ASN A 703 15.54 -15.52 -24.06
CA ASN A 703 15.47 -15.86 -25.49
C ASN A 703 16.83 -16.35 -26.03
N SER A 704 17.93 -15.73 -25.60
CA SER A 704 19.27 -16.09 -26.06
C SER A 704 20.20 -16.38 -24.90
N TRP A 705 20.76 -17.58 -24.90
CA TRP A 705 21.75 -18.00 -23.88
C TRP A 705 23.16 -17.49 -24.16
N THR A 706 23.33 -16.93 -25.38
CA THR A 706 24.62 -16.42 -25.82
C THR A 706 24.50 -14.97 -26.23
N ARG A 707 25.61 -14.28 -26.19
CA ARG A 707 25.78 -12.97 -26.80
C ARG A 707 26.95 -13.05 -27.78
N VAL A 708 26.74 -12.53 -28.97
CA VAL A 708 27.75 -12.50 -30.03
C VAL A 708 28.32 -11.10 -30.08
N PRO A 709 29.56 -10.84 -29.60
CA PRO A 709 30.25 -9.59 -29.78
C PRO A 709 30.59 -9.26 -31.23
N GLY A 710 30.91 -8.02 -31.53
CA GLY A 710 31.25 -7.56 -32.87
C GLY A 710 32.51 -8.21 -33.46
N ASP A 711 33.37 -8.84 -32.64
CA ASP A 711 34.50 -9.68 -33.10
C ASP A 711 34.09 -11.11 -33.47
N ARG A 712 32.77 -11.42 -33.48
CA ARG A 712 32.19 -12.72 -33.76
C ARG A 712 32.55 -13.86 -32.77
N SER A 713 33.11 -13.50 -31.60
CA SER A 713 33.24 -14.45 -30.50
C SER A 713 31.89 -14.73 -29.88
N THR A 714 31.80 -15.73 -29.03
CA THR A 714 30.55 -16.08 -28.33
C THR A 714 30.76 -16.01 -26.84
N LEU A 715 29.92 -15.23 -26.16
CA LEU A 715 29.85 -15.15 -24.72
C LEU A 715 28.62 -15.92 -24.23
N PHE A 716 28.81 -16.95 -23.41
CA PHE A 716 27.73 -17.72 -22.81
C PHE A 716 27.25 -17.07 -21.52
N LYS A 717 25.97 -16.75 -21.42
CA LYS A 717 25.38 -16.16 -20.22
C LYS A 717 25.37 -17.17 -19.06
N TYR A 718 25.81 -16.77 -17.88
CA TYR A 718 25.66 -17.58 -16.67
C TYR A 718 24.29 -17.38 -16.07
N LEU A 719 23.39 -18.32 -16.29
CA LEU A 719 21.93 -18.20 -16.00
C LEU A 719 21.51 -18.94 -14.71
N ASN A 720 22.39 -19.06 -13.73
CA ASN A 720 22.08 -19.72 -12.45
C ASN A 720 20.96 -18.96 -11.70
N PRO A 721 19.78 -19.59 -11.45
CA PRO A 721 18.67 -18.98 -10.73
C PRO A 721 19.00 -18.71 -9.25
N ASN A 722 19.99 -19.41 -8.69
CA ASN A 722 20.39 -19.30 -7.29
C ASN A 722 21.43 -18.18 -7.03
N THR A 723 21.67 -17.32 -8.02
CA THR A 723 22.57 -16.17 -7.84
C THR A 723 21.94 -15.13 -6.92
N VAL A 724 22.65 -14.79 -5.84
CA VAL A 724 22.27 -13.83 -4.82
C VAL A 724 23.28 -12.69 -4.77
N PHE A 725 22.79 -11.47 -4.81
CA PHE A 725 23.57 -10.26 -4.61
C PHE A 725 23.47 -9.79 -3.16
N LEU A 726 24.60 -9.43 -2.57
CA LEU A 726 24.71 -8.87 -1.24
C LEU A 726 25.61 -7.64 -1.27
N ALA A 727 25.24 -6.62 -0.53
CA ALA A 727 26.07 -5.44 -0.35
C ALA A 727 26.30 -5.17 1.13
N THR A 728 27.56 -4.97 1.51
CA THR A 728 27.96 -4.52 2.84
C THR A 728 28.58 -3.12 2.78
N SER A 729 28.48 -2.34 3.85
CA SER A 729 29.05 -0.99 3.91
C SER A 729 29.55 -0.65 5.30
N ASP A 730 30.76 -0.09 5.34
CA ASP A 730 31.39 0.49 6.52
C ASP A 730 31.17 2.01 6.62
N GLY A 731 30.30 2.58 5.77
CA GLY A 731 30.04 4.03 5.65
C GLY A 731 31.02 4.79 4.76
N LYS A 732 32.18 4.20 4.42
CA LYS A 732 33.18 4.75 3.51
C LYS A 732 33.33 3.94 2.23
N HIS A 733 33.01 2.65 2.31
CA HIS A 733 33.13 1.72 1.20
C HIS A 733 31.82 0.91 1.09
N VAL A 734 31.50 0.49 -0.12
CA VAL A 734 30.46 -0.48 -0.41
C VAL A 734 31.13 -1.69 -1.04
N GLN A 735 30.95 -2.87 -0.45
CA GLN A 735 31.41 -4.12 -1.02
C GLN A 735 30.22 -4.88 -1.58
N ALA A 736 30.22 -5.09 -2.89
CA ALA A 736 29.25 -5.92 -3.58
C ALA A 736 29.78 -7.35 -3.68
N THR A 737 29.00 -8.32 -3.25
CA THR A 737 29.36 -9.75 -3.23
C THR A 737 28.26 -10.54 -3.94
N LEU A 738 28.64 -11.40 -4.88
CA LEU A 738 27.75 -12.40 -5.49
C LEU A 738 28.03 -13.74 -4.84
N ILE A 739 26.97 -14.42 -4.39
CA ILE A 739 27.04 -15.76 -3.82
C ILE A 739 26.07 -16.68 -4.53
N ASP A 740 26.35 -17.96 -4.47
CA ASP A 740 25.41 -19.03 -4.81
C ASP A 740 24.55 -19.37 -3.59
N GLY A 741 23.24 -19.24 -3.70
CA GLY A 741 22.29 -19.44 -2.59
C GLY A 741 22.12 -20.89 -2.14
N VAL A 742 22.62 -21.88 -2.93
CA VAL A 742 22.58 -23.31 -2.57
C VAL A 742 23.83 -23.72 -1.81
N THR A 743 25.00 -23.28 -2.25
CA THR A 743 26.30 -23.73 -1.72
C THR A 743 26.98 -22.72 -0.81
N GLY A 744 26.53 -21.46 -0.82
CA GLY A 744 27.23 -20.36 -0.12
C GLY A 744 28.52 -19.93 -0.78
N ARG A 745 28.87 -20.50 -1.94
CA ARG A 745 30.11 -20.16 -2.64
C ARG A 745 30.08 -18.71 -3.09
N ILE A 746 31.13 -17.97 -2.79
CA ILE A 746 31.34 -16.61 -3.27
C ILE A 746 31.76 -16.69 -4.75
N LEU A 747 30.93 -16.17 -5.62
CA LEU A 747 31.15 -16.14 -7.06
C LEU A 747 32.01 -14.94 -7.47
N TYR A 748 31.80 -13.78 -6.82
CA TYR A 748 32.51 -12.54 -7.12
C TYR A 748 32.43 -11.55 -5.96
N ARG A 749 33.45 -10.69 -5.87
CA ARG A 749 33.49 -9.62 -4.89
C ARG A 749 34.17 -8.40 -5.49
N VAL A 750 33.55 -7.24 -5.34
CA VAL A 750 34.12 -5.95 -5.74
C VAL A 750 33.88 -4.91 -4.66
N ARG A 751 34.88 -4.04 -4.42
CA ARG A 751 34.78 -2.97 -3.43
C ARG A 751 34.81 -1.62 -4.12
N HIS A 752 33.84 -0.77 -3.80
CA HIS A 752 33.77 0.62 -4.24
C HIS A 752 34.28 1.52 -3.11
N GLY A 753 35.28 2.32 -3.40
CA GLY A 753 35.74 3.36 -2.48
C GLY A 753 34.86 4.59 -2.51
N ASP A 754 34.91 5.39 -1.44
CA ASP A 754 34.06 6.59 -1.30
C ASP A 754 32.56 6.33 -1.56
N ALA A 755 32.06 5.20 -1.07
CA ALA A 755 30.70 4.74 -1.33
C ALA A 755 29.98 4.38 -0.02
N ARG A 756 28.68 4.69 0.05
CA ARG A 756 27.82 4.33 1.19
C ARG A 756 26.44 3.84 0.75
N GLY A 757 25.78 3.08 1.63
CA GLY A 757 24.40 2.68 1.47
C GLY A 757 23.38 3.78 1.81
N PRO A 758 22.07 3.48 1.67
CA PRO A 758 21.50 2.15 1.37
C PRO A 758 21.80 1.70 -0.06
N VAL A 759 21.94 0.38 -0.26
CA VAL A 759 22.14 -0.22 -1.57
C VAL A 759 20.85 -0.88 -2.02
N ARG A 760 20.38 -0.51 -3.21
CA ARG A 760 19.23 -1.13 -3.87
C ARG A 760 19.74 -1.90 -5.08
N ALA A 761 19.23 -3.10 -5.29
CA ALA A 761 19.71 -3.95 -6.39
C ALA A 761 18.57 -4.71 -7.06
N VAL A 762 18.81 -5.10 -8.30
CA VAL A 762 17.98 -6.02 -9.08
C VAL A 762 18.88 -7.03 -9.77
N VAL A 763 18.48 -8.30 -9.72
CA VAL A 763 19.12 -9.42 -10.41
C VAL A 763 18.17 -9.92 -11.50
N CYS A 764 18.66 -10.01 -12.73
CA CYS A 764 17.88 -10.45 -13.88
C CYS A 764 18.81 -11.15 -14.87
N GLU A 765 18.38 -12.23 -15.50
CA GLU A 765 19.16 -13.06 -16.41
C GLU A 765 20.58 -13.37 -15.87
N ASN A 766 21.60 -12.86 -16.55
CA ASN A 766 23.00 -12.98 -16.16
C ASN A 766 23.61 -11.67 -15.66
N TRP A 767 22.78 -10.69 -15.26
CA TRP A 767 23.28 -9.39 -14.85
C TRP A 767 22.66 -8.94 -13.54
N VAL A 768 23.39 -8.06 -12.86
CA VAL A 768 23.01 -7.39 -11.61
C VAL A 768 23.24 -5.91 -11.75
N THR A 769 22.21 -5.14 -11.43
CA THR A 769 22.31 -3.68 -11.35
C THR A 769 22.04 -3.24 -9.93
N TYR A 770 22.92 -2.42 -9.37
CA TYR A 770 22.77 -1.91 -8.02
C TYR A 770 23.13 -0.44 -7.89
N HIS A 771 22.43 0.23 -7.00
CA HIS A 771 22.47 1.67 -6.77
C HIS A 771 23.04 1.97 -5.39
N TYR A 772 23.92 2.98 -5.28
CA TYR A 772 24.53 3.45 -4.05
C TYR A 772 24.92 4.94 -4.15
N PHE A 773 25.30 5.56 -3.03
CA PHE A 773 25.75 6.94 -3.01
C PHE A 773 27.28 7.03 -3.02
N ASN A 774 27.85 7.78 -3.97
CA ASN A 774 29.28 8.10 -4.01
C ASN A 774 29.55 9.38 -3.22
N THR A 775 30.29 9.27 -2.11
CA THR A 775 30.52 10.36 -1.17
C THR A 775 31.50 11.41 -1.71
N ARG A 776 32.50 10.99 -2.53
CA ARG A 776 33.47 11.88 -3.14
C ARG A 776 32.86 12.73 -4.24
N ALA A 777 32.11 12.10 -5.13
CA ALA A 777 31.43 12.80 -6.23
C ALA A 777 30.15 13.51 -5.75
N ARG A 778 29.64 13.19 -4.54
CA ARG A 778 28.35 13.63 -3.99
C ARG A 778 27.20 13.38 -4.97
N ARG A 779 27.20 12.20 -5.59
CA ARG A 779 26.21 11.77 -6.58
C ARG A 779 25.80 10.33 -6.32
N PHE A 780 24.61 9.98 -6.77
CA PHE A 780 24.18 8.59 -6.81
C PHE A 780 24.86 7.88 -7.98
N ALA A 781 25.27 6.65 -7.76
CA ALA A 781 25.90 5.79 -8.73
C ALA A 781 25.09 4.52 -8.94
N VAL A 782 25.10 4.02 -10.16
CA VAL A 782 24.57 2.73 -10.56
C VAL A 782 25.71 1.92 -11.15
N SER A 783 25.90 0.70 -10.62
CA SER A 783 26.85 -0.25 -11.17
C SER A 783 26.12 -1.42 -11.78
N ALA A 784 26.57 -1.86 -12.95
CA ALA A 784 26.10 -3.05 -13.62
C ALA A 784 27.21 -4.10 -13.70
N LEU A 785 26.86 -5.34 -13.38
CA LEU A 785 27.70 -6.53 -13.53
C LEU A 785 27.03 -7.49 -14.49
N GLU A 786 27.78 -8.01 -15.46
CA GLU A 786 27.33 -9.12 -16.31
C GLU A 786 28.24 -10.34 -16.06
N ILE A 787 27.61 -11.50 -15.95
CA ILE A 787 28.24 -12.77 -15.58
C ILE A 787 28.18 -13.69 -16.78
N PHE A 788 29.34 -14.17 -17.23
CA PHE A 788 29.49 -15.10 -18.33
C PHE A 788 30.16 -16.38 -17.86
N ASP A 789 29.80 -17.50 -18.49
CA ASP A 789 30.46 -18.78 -18.35
C ASP A 789 31.73 -18.80 -19.22
N ASP A 790 32.88 -18.99 -18.63
CA ASP A 790 34.19 -18.96 -19.29
C ASP A 790 34.82 -20.38 -19.42
N GLY A 791 34.00 -21.42 -19.26
CA GLY A 791 34.42 -22.81 -19.35
C GLY A 791 34.94 -23.20 -20.74
N ASP A 792 36.05 -23.96 -20.78
CA ASP A 792 36.72 -24.37 -22.03
C ASP A 792 35.84 -25.26 -22.92
N ASP A 793 34.95 -26.06 -22.35
CA ASP A 793 34.01 -26.91 -23.08
C ASP A 793 33.06 -26.13 -23.99
N ARG A 794 32.73 -24.93 -23.60
CA ARG A 794 31.81 -24.07 -24.34
C ARG A 794 32.51 -23.13 -25.34
N ARG A 795 33.77 -22.77 -25.09
CA ARG A 795 34.56 -21.96 -26.05
C ARG A 795 34.77 -22.68 -27.37
N ASN A 796 34.77 -24.02 -27.36
CA ASN A 796 35.00 -24.84 -28.54
C ASN A 796 33.73 -25.19 -29.32
N LEU A 797 32.53 -24.89 -28.80
CA LEU A 797 31.29 -25.06 -29.52
C LEU A 797 31.14 -23.95 -30.57
N ALA A 798 31.50 -24.26 -31.76
CA ALA A 798 31.23 -23.41 -32.94
C ALA A 798 29.70 -23.13 -33.00
N VAL A 799 29.30 -21.93 -33.43
CA VAL A 799 27.90 -21.53 -33.59
C VAL A 799 27.10 -22.57 -34.36
N GLY A 800 27.74 -23.25 -35.34
CA GLY A 800 27.14 -24.34 -36.10
C GLY A 800 26.77 -25.58 -35.27
N GLY A 801 27.53 -25.91 -34.21
CA GLY A 801 27.21 -27.01 -33.29
C GLY A 801 25.97 -26.71 -32.43
N LEU A 802 25.81 -25.47 -31.96
CA LEU A 802 24.64 -25.03 -31.20
C LEU A 802 23.36 -25.07 -32.04
N VAL A 803 23.44 -24.65 -33.31
CA VAL A 803 22.30 -24.70 -34.24
C VAL A 803 21.94 -26.16 -34.53
N TYR A 804 22.92 -27.04 -34.70
CA TYR A 804 22.72 -28.45 -34.92
C TYR A 804 22.11 -29.19 -33.73
N ASP A 805 22.59 -28.91 -32.51
CA ASP A 805 22.03 -29.47 -31.28
C ASP A 805 20.62 -28.94 -30.97
N SER A 806 20.35 -27.68 -31.33
CA SER A 806 19.02 -27.09 -31.22
C SER A 806 18.04 -27.73 -32.22
N MET A 807 18.48 -27.96 -33.47
CA MET A 807 17.69 -28.64 -34.51
C MET A 807 17.38 -30.11 -34.16
N LEU A 808 18.26 -30.75 -33.43
CA LEU A 808 18.06 -32.13 -32.98
C LEU A 808 17.30 -32.25 -31.65
N GLY A 809 16.83 -31.12 -31.08
CA GLY A 809 16.16 -31.09 -29.78
C GLY A 809 17.07 -31.49 -28.62
N ARG A 810 18.39 -31.49 -28.83
CA ARG A 810 19.41 -31.76 -27.84
C ARG A 810 19.90 -30.54 -27.09
N ALA A 811 19.47 -29.35 -27.52
CA ALA A 811 19.76 -28.13 -26.78
C ALA A 811 19.14 -28.24 -25.38
N SER A 812 19.97 -28.61 -24.42
CA SER A 812 19.53 -28.66 -23.02
C SER A 812 19.20 -27.25 -22.55
N ASN A 813 18.01 -27.07 -21.97
CA ASN A 813 17.67 -25.90 -21.14
C ASN A 813 18.49 -25.89 -19.83
N GLU A 814 19.73 -26.39 -19.86
CA GLU A 814 20.53 -26.50 -18.65
C GLU A 814 20.96 -25.13 -18.19
N THR A 815 20.28 -24.67 -17.14
CA THR A 815 20.81 -23.64 -16.27
C THR A 815 22.13 -24.12 -15.64
N SER A 816 23.04 -23.19 -15.39
CA SER A 816 24.34 -23.52 -14.77
C SER A 816 24.12 -24.16 -13.39
N SER A 817 24.75 -25.29 -13.13
CA SER A 817 24.60 -26.01 -11.87
C SER A 817 25.31 -25.31 -10.71
N SER A 818 24.61 -25.12 -9.59
CA SER A 818 25.22 -24.62 -8.34
C SER A 818 26.28 -25.55 -7.76
N LEU A 819 26.18 -26.88 -7.99
CA LEU A 819 27.10 -27.87 -7.45
C LEU A 819 28.40 -27.94 -8.24
N SER A 820 28.37 -27.62 -9.52
CA SER A 820 29.54 -27.63 -10.39
C SER A 820 29.56 -26.35 -11.26
N PRO A 821 29.78 -25.17 -10.66
CA PRO A 821 29.82 -23.94 -11.41
C PRO A 821 31.06 -23.90 -12.30
N PRO A 822 30.92 -23.43 -13.56
CA PRO A 822 32.05 -23.22 -14.44
C PRO A 822 32.93 -22.06 -13.97
N PRO A 823 34.14 -21.89 -14.52
CA PRO A 823 34.88 -20.63 -14.38
C PRO A 823 34.04 -19.46 -14.88
N LEU A 824 34.02 -18.38 -14.11
CA LEU A 824 33.15 -17.23 -14.42
C LEU A 824 34.00 -16.04 -14.91
N ARG A 825 33.53 -15.40 -15.97
CA ARG A 825 34.01 -14.11 -16.42
C ARG A 825 32.99 -13.04 -16.05
N ILE A 826 33.38 -12.08 -15.21
CA ILE A 826 32.48 -11.02 -14.76
C ILE A 826 33.00 -9.68 -15.27
N ILE A 827 32.13 -8.93 -15.93
CA ILE A 827 32.42 -7.60 -16.48
C ILE A 827 31.56 -6.60 -15.70
N GLY A 828 32.17 -5.53 -15.20
CA GLY A 828 31.47 -4.52 -14.42
C GLY A 828 31.81 -3.10 -14.84
N GLN A 829 30.81 -2.21 -14.81
CA GLN A 829 31.00 -0.79 -15.06
C GLN A 829 30.05 0.03 -14.18
N SER A 830 30.47 1.24 -13.79
CA SER A 830 29.73 2.15 -12.95
C SER A 830 29.40 3.44 -13.69
N TYR A 831 28.25 4.01 -13.36
CA TYR A 831 27.72 5.23 -13.95
C TYR A 831 27.14 6.11 -12.87
N PHE A 832 27.12 7.43 -13.06
CA PHE A 832 26.37 8.35 -12.21
C PHE A 832 24.95 8.55 -12.72
N ILE A 833 24.03 8.69 -11.77
CA ILE A 833 22.61 8.97 -12.01
C ILE A 833 22.13 10.06 -11.04
N ARG A 834 21.19 10.88 -11.45
CA ARG A 834 20.67 11.97 -10.61
C ARG A 834 19.81 11.49 -9.43
N PRO A 835 18.76 10.64 -9.64
CA PRO A 835 17.81 10.36 -8.56
C PRO A 835 18.36 9.32 -7.57
N GLU A 836 17.96 9.48 -6.32
CA GLU A 836 18.06 8.44 -5.31
C GLU A 836 17.03 7.34 -5.59
N ALA A 837 17.41 6.08 -5.43
CA ALA A 837 16.53 4.95 -5.64
C ALA A 837 15.92 4.43 -4.33
N LYS A 838 14.58 4.35 -4.27
CA LYS A 838 13.82 3.62 -3.24
C LYS A 838 13.74 2.13 -3.55
N ALA A 839 13.48 1.79 -4.80
CA ALA A 839 13.35 0.41 -5.27
C ALA A 839 13.83 0.29 -6.72
N LEU A 840 14.29 -0.91 -7.09
CA LEU A 840 14.62 -1.29 -8.46
C LEU A 840 13.81 -2.51 -8.87
N ALA A 841 13.42 -2.55 -10.15
CA ALA A 841 12.83 -3.71 -10.79
C ALA A 841 13.31 -3.82 -12.24
N ALA A 842 13.19 -5.00 -12.83
CA ALA A 842 13.44 -5.21 -14.25
C ALA A 842 12.13 -5.50 -14.98
N THR A 843 12.01 -5.03 -16.22
CA THR A 843 10.89 -5.40 -17.08
C THR A 843 11.06 -6.83 -17.59
N ARG A 844 9.93 -7.50 -17.80
CA ARG A 844 9.91 -8.87 -18.33
C ARG A 844 8.92 -8.99 -19.46
N SER A 845 9.35 -9.59 -20.56
CA SER A 845 8.50 -9.90 -21.70
C SER A 845 8.10 -11.37 -21.73
N MET A 846 7.15 -11.73 -22.57
CA MET A 846 6.56 -13.08 -22.61
C MET A 846 7.55 -14.16 -23.04
N ARG A 847 8.45 -13.85 -23.98
CA ARG A 847 9.43 -14.78 -24.55
C ARG A 847 10.89 -14.40 -24.27
N GLY A 848 11.13 -13.27 -23.61
CA GLY A 848 12.48 -12.77 -23.33
C GLY A 848 13.18 -12.18 -24.58
N ILE A 849 12.45 -11.85 -25.64
CA ILE A 849 13.01 -11.25 -26.86
C ILE A 849 13.25 -9.75 -26.68
N THR A 850 12.30 -9.07 -26.03
CA THR A 850 12.43 -7.64 -25.72
C THR A 850 13.52 -7.43 -24.68
N GLU A 851 14.49 -6.58 -25.00
CA GLU A 851 15.58 -6.27 -24.08
C GLU A 851 15.03 -5.63 -22.79
N PRO A 852 15.42 -6.13 -21.59
CA PRO A 852 14.88 -5.60 -20.34
C PRO A 852 15.27 -4.14 -20.12
N ALA A 853 14.38 -3.36 -19.50
CA ALA A 853 14.69 -2.05 -18.94
C ALA A 853 14.75 -2.15 -17.42
N VAL A 854 15.62 -1.35 -16.80
CA VAL A 854 15.69 -1.20 -15.35
C VAL A 854 14.77 -0.07 -14.94
N LEU A 855 13.81 -0.38 -14.07
CA LEU A 855 12.87 0.56 -13.49
C LEU A 855 13.39 1.00 -12.13
N ILE A 856 13.48 2.30 -11.92
CA ILE A 856 13.95 2.92 -10.69
C ILE A 856 12.82 3.76 -10.09
N ALA A 857 12.30 3.33 -8.93
CA ALA A 857 11.47 4.20 -8.11
C ALA A 857 12.38 5.19 -7.38
N THR A 858 12.16 6.48 -7.58
CA THR A 858 13.00 7.55 -7.03
C THR A 858 12.52 8.01 -5.66
N ALA A 859 13.38 8.71 -4.92
CA ALA A 859 13.02 9.34 -3.64
C ALA A 859 11.88 10.37 -3.78
N ASP A 860 11.75 10.98 -4.97
CA ASP A 860 10.69 11.93 -5.31
C ASP A 860 9.37 11.25 -5.72
N ASP A 861 9.22 9.97 -5.42
CA ASP A 861 8.01 9.19 -5.70
C ASP A 861 7.59 9.18 -7.18
N GLN A 862 8.59 9.16 -8.06
CA GLN A 862 8.42 8.97 -9.50
C GLN A 862 9.16 7.71 -9.96
N VAL A 863 8.89 7.25 -11.18
CA VAL A 863 9.55 6.06 -11.74
C VAL A 863 10.21 6.38 -13.07
N VAL A 864 11.49 6.02 -13.16
CA VAL A 864 12.33 6.16 -14.36
C VAL A 864 12.62 4.79 -14.94
N ALA A 865 12.49 4.64 -16.25
CA ALA A 865 12.95 3.47 -16.99
C ALA A 865 14.29 3.76 -17.68
N ILE A 866 15.28 2.94 -17.41
CA ILE A 866 16.60 2.99 -18.05
C ILE A 866 16.73 1.76 -18.93
N ASP A 867 16.93 1.99 -20.22
CA ASP A 867 17.22 0.93 -21.20
C ASP A 867 18.54 0.23 -20.80
N LYS A 868 18.55 -1.10 -20.85
CA LYS A 868 19.72 -1.95 -20.51
C LYS A 868 20.96 -1.58 -21.31
N ARG A 869 20.81 -1.07 -22.54
CA ARG A 869 21.93 -0.62 -23.38
C ARG A 869 22.77 0.49 -22.71
N PHE A 870 22.14 1.35 -21.88
CA PHE A 870 22.86 2.37 -21.12
C PHE A 870 23.60 1.81 -19.90
N LEU A 871 23.26 0.60 -19.48
CA LEU A 871 23.83 -0.13 -18.34
C LEU A 871 24.69 -1.31 -18.79
N ASP A 872 25.03 -1.43 -20.08
CA ASP A 872 25.93 -2.48 -20.56
C ASP A 872 27.37 -2.22 -20.04
N PRO A 873 27.95 -3.13 -19.24
CA PRO A 873 29.26 -2.92 -18.63
C PRO A 873 30.42 -3.01 -19.63
N ARG A 874 30.16 -3.32 -20.91
CA ARG A 874 31.15 -3.41 -22.00
C ARG A 874 31.24 -2.14 -22.84
N ARG A 875 30.50 -1.09 -22.49
CA ARG A 875 30.50 0.19 -23.22
C ARG A 875 31.90 0.77 -23.31
N PRO A 876 32.48 0.95 -24.52
CA PRO A 876 33.84 1.42 -24.70
C PRO A 876 33.91 2.94 -24.64
N THR A 877 35.03 3.46 -24.17
CA THR A 877 35.32 4.92 -24.18
C THR A 877 35.50 5.46 -25.61
N LYS A 878 36.06 4.64 -26.51
CA LYS A 878 36.22 4.90 -27.95
C LYS A 878 35.70 3.72 -28.75
N PRO A 879 34.44 3.78 -29.25
CA PRO A 879 33.87 2.68 -30.01
C PRO A 879 34.64 2.35 -31.29
N THR A 880 34.98 1.08 -31.48
CA THR A 880 35.54 0.52 -32.72
C THR A 880 34.43 0.25 -33.75
N ALA A 881 34.79 -0.21 -34.93
CA ALA A 881 33.82 -0.64 -35.94
C ALA A 881 33.01 -1.87 -35.47
N ALA A 882 33.67 -2.82 -34.81
CA ALA A 882 33.05 -4.01 -34.19
C ALA A 882 32.04 -3.65 -33.09
N ASP A 883 32.40 -2.71 -32.19
CA ASP A 883 31.51 -2.24 -31.13
C ASP A 883 30.24 -1.57 -31.68
N ARG A 884 30.36 -0.85 -32.81
CA ARG A 884 29.21 -0.21 -33.47
C ARG A 884 28.32 -1.24 -34.17
N GLU A 885 28.91 -2.29 -34.75
CA GLU A 885 28.19 -3.40 -35.36
C GLU A 885 27.38 -4.16 -34.32
N GLU A 886 27.93 -4.35 -33.14
CA GLU A 886 27.22 -4.93 -31.98
C GLU A 886 26.16 -3.99 -31.39
N GLY A 887 26.19 -2.69 -31.69
CA GLY A 887 25.28 -1.67 -31.16
C GLY A 887 25.69 -1.12 -29.79
N LEU A 888 26.95 -1.30 -29.36
CA LEU A 888 27.44 -0.75 -28.11
C LEU A 888 27.51 0.79 -28.16
N ILE A 889 26.92 1.40 -27.15
CA ILE A 889 26.90 2.85 -26.98
C ILE A 889 28.24 3.30 -26.36
N ARG A 890 28.76 4.46 -26.80
CA ARG A 890 29.94 5.03 -26.17
C ARG A 890 29.73 5.20 -24.67
N TYR A 891 30.74 4.88 -23.85
CA TYR A 891 30.72 5.12 -22.42
C TYR A 891 30.54 6.62 -22.11
N SER A 892 29.61 6.89 -21.23
CA SER A 892 29.41 8.20 -20.60
C SER A 892 29.36 7.98 -19.10
N GLU A 893 30.10 8.78 -18.35
CA GLU A 893 30.11 8.70 -16.89
C GLU A 893 28.75 8.95 -16.28
N VAL A 894 27.92 9.78 -16.92
CA VAL A 894 26.55 10.09 -16.47
C VAL A 894 25.54 9.49 -17.46
N ILE A 895 24.56 8.78 -16.93
CA ILE A 895 23.43 8.30 -17.72
C ILE A 895 22.47 9.47 -17.95
N PRO A 896 22.18 9.83 -19.20
CA PRO A 896 21.20 10.86 -19.49
C PRO A 896 19.80 10.33 -19.20
N ILE A 897 19.03 11.06 -18.38
CA ILE A 897 17.60 10.80 -18.16
C ILE A 897 16.83 11.84 -18.95
N LEU A 898 16.16 11.40 -20.01
CA LEU A 898 15.31 12.23 -20.84
C LEU A 898 13.88 12.28 -20.27
N PRO A 899 13.08 13.28 -20.59
CA PRO A 899 11.67 13.32 -20.18
C PRO A 899 10.86 12.08 -20.56
N SER A 900 11.21 11.43 -21.68
CA SER A 900 10.59 10.18 -22.14
C SER A 900 10.92 8.95 -21.28
N ASN A 901 11.98 9.02 -20.47
CA ASN A 901 12.32 7.93 -19.55
C ASN A 901 11.44 7.91 -18.30
N TRP A 902 10.73 9.00 -17.99
CA TRP A 902 9.83 9.07 -16.84
C TRP A 902 8.52 8.34 -17.15
N VAL A 903 8.38 7.11 -16.64
CA VAL A 903 7.18 6.29 -16.82
C VAL A 903 5.96 6.95 -16.19
N THR A 904 6.12 7.56 -15.03
CA THR A 904 5.07 8.28 -14.31
C THR A 904 4.80 9.68 -14.89
N GLN A 905 5.61 10.12 -15.87
CA GLN A 905 5.55 11.45 -16.45
C GLN A 905 5.65 12.54 -15.38
N HIS A 906 4.59 13.33 -15.17
CA HIS A 906 4.52 14.39 -14.16
C HIS A 906 3.76 13.98 -12.89
N ARG A 907 3.32 12.71 -12.78
CA ARG A 907 2.58 12.21 -11.63
C ARG A 907 3.53 11.72 -10.55
N VAL A 908 3.17 12.00 -9.30
CA VAL A 908 3.85 11.54 -8.11
C VAL A 908 3.02 10.40 -7.50
N VAL A 909 3.63 9.24 -7.31
CA VAL A 909 2.99 8.05 -6.72
C VAL A 909 3.46 7.96 -5.28
N HIS A 910 2.71 8.56 -4.36
CA HIS A 910 3.16 8.71 -2.98
C HIS A 910 3.44 7.38 -2.28
N ASP A 911 4.51 7.36 -1.50
CA ASP A 911 4.97 6.23 -0.68
C ASP A 911 5.13 4.93 -1.49
N ILE A 912 5.85 4.99 -2.61
CA ILE A 912 6.12 3.77 -3.42
C ILE A 912 6.76 2.70 -2.54
N ARG A 913 6.07 1.56 -2.38
CA ARG A 913 6.52 0.38 -1.61
C ARG A 913 7.04 -0.73 -2.51
N GLY A 914 6.56 -0.79 -3.74
CA GLY A 914 7.01 -1.79 -4.68
C GLY A 914 6.67 -1.49 -6.13
N LEU A 915 7.37 -2.20 -7.00
CA LEU A 915 7.19 -2.18 -8.44
C LEU A 915 6.92 -3.61 -8.91
N VAL A 916 5.90 -3.80 -9.74
CA VAL A 916 5.56 -5.10 -10.33
C VAL A 916 5.49 -4.96 -11.84
N THR A 917 6.06 -5.93 -12.54
CA THR A 917 5.97 -6.04 -14.01
C THR A 917 5.37 -7.38 -14.40
N ALA A 918 4.61 -7.39 -15.47
CA ALA A 918 4.08 -8.62 -16.08
C ALA A 918 4.09 -8.52 -17.60
N PRO A 919 4.32 -9.63 -18.31
CA PRO A 919 4.26 -9.62 -19.76
C PRO A 919 2.81 -9.47 -20.27
N ALA A 920 2.64 -8.83 -21.42
CA ALA A 920 1.45 -8.96 -22.24
C ALA A 920 1.60 -10.16 -23.20
N GLU A 921 0.56 -10.52 -23.94
CA GLU A 921 0.66 -11.55 -24.99
C GLU A 921 1.53 -11.07 -26.16
N LEU A 922 1.51 -9.75 -26.43
CA LEU A 922 2.46 -9.13 -27.35
C LEU A 922 3.82 -8.95 -26.66
N GLU A 923 4.87 -9.43 -27.31
CA GLU A 923 6.23 -9.46 -26.78
C GLU A 923 6.82 -8.09 -26.48
N SER A 924 6.49 -7.08 -27.29
CA SER A 924 6.98 -5.71 -27.12
C SER A 924 6.33 -4.97 -25.96
N ASN A 925 5.21 -5.46 -25.42
CA ASN A 925 4.39 -4.78 -24.44
C ASN A 925 4.52 -5.41 -23.06
N ILE A 926 4.69 -4.56 -22.04
CA ILE A 926 4.89 -4.98 -20.66
C ILE A 926 3.97 -4.15 -19.78
N HIS A 927 3.24 -4.82 -18.89
CA HIS A 927 2.47 -4.20 -17.84
C HIS A 927 3.40 -3.77 -16.70
N PHE A 928 3.19 -2.57 -16.20
CA PHE A 928 3.92 -2.01 -15.11
C PHE A 928 2.95 -1.44 -14.06
N LEU A 929 3.22 -1.73 -12.80
CA LEU A 929 2.48 -1.20 -11.66
C LEU A 929 3.46 -0.70 -10.59
N ALA A 930 3.32 0.56 -10.19
CA ALA A 930 3.88 1.08 -8.97
C ALA A 930 2.78 1.17 -7.92
N PHE A 931 3.04 0.65 -6.73
CA PHE A 931 2.07 0.64 -5.65
C PHE A 931 2.68 1.12 -4.33
N GLY A 932 1.87 1.77 -3.53
CA GLY A 932 2.19 2.32 -2.23
C GLY A 932 0.94 2.89 -1.59
N LEU A 933 0.94 4.17 -1.22
CA LEU A 933 -0.28 4.87 -0.87
C LEU A 933 -1.18 4.99 -2.10
N ASP A 934 -0.60 5.45 -3.22
CA ASP A 934 -1.26 5.52 -4.51
C ASP A 934 -0.94 4.28 -5.38
N LEU A 935 -1.70 4.14 -6.46
CA LEU A 935 -1.47 3.13 -7.50
C LEU A 935 -1.26 3.82 -8.84
N PHE A 936 -0.20 3.45 -9.53
CA PHE A 936 0.05 3.89 -10.90
C PHE A 936 0.30 2.69 -11.80
N TYR A 937 -0.54 2.53 -12.79
CA TYR A 937 -0.43 1.53 -13.84
C TYR A 937 -0.02 2.18 -15.15
N ALA A 938 0.89 1.53 -15.88
CA ALA A 938 1.22 1.88 -17.26
C ALA A 938 1.53 0.62 -18.08
N ARG A 939 1.30 0.70 -19.37
CA ARG A 939 1.81 -0.25 -20.35
C ARG A 939 3.00 0.38 -21.07
N ILE A 940 4.15 -0.24 -20.94
CA ILE A 940 5.42 0.25 -21.46
C ILE A 940 5.93 -0.63 -22.60
N THR A 941 6.65 -0.03 -23.52
CA THR A 941 7.28 -0.70 -24.67
C THR A 941 8.77 -0.36 -24.71
N PRO A 942 9.61 -1.07 -23.92
CA PRO A 942 11.03 -0.74 -23.77
C PRO A 942 11.81 -0.68 -25.09
N SER A 943 11.52 -1.59 -26.03
CA SER A 943 12.19 -1.71 -27.33
C SER A 943 11.33 -1.20 -28.50
N GLN A 944 10.39 -0.28 -28.24
CA GLN A 944 9.33 0.12 -29.17
C GLN A 944 8.41 -1.05 -29.56
N SER A 945 7.28 -0.74 -30.18
CA SER A 945 6.36 -1.77 -30.66
C SER A 945 6.85 -2.32 -32.00
N PHE A 946 7.10 -3.64 -32.07
CA PHE A 946 7.54 -4.31 -33.29
C PHE A 946 6.59 -5.44 -33.76
N ASP A 947 5.68 -5.87 -32.90
CA ASP A 947 4.76 -6.99 -33.06
C ASP A 947 3.28 -6.58 -33.15
N ALA A 948 3.01 -5.30 -33.07
CA ALA A 948 1.70 -4.72 -33.31
C ALA A 948 1.80 -3.51 -34.23
N LEU A 949 0.76 -3.30 -35.02
CA LEU A 949 0.63 -2.10 -35.83
C LEU A 949 0.30 -0.92 -34.92
N ASP A 950 0.97 0.21 -35.13
CA ASP A 950 0.64 1.45 -34.44
C ASP A 950 -0.77 1.92 -34.80
N ASP A 951 -1.44 2.60 -33.85
CA ASP A 951 -2.77 3.17 -34.08
C ASP A 951 -2.80 4.18 -35.24
N ASP A 952 -1.65 4.80 -35.53
CA ASP A 952 -1.46 5.73 -36.66
C ASP A 952 -1.05 5.05 -37.97
N PHE A 953 -1.05 3.69 -38.03
CA PHE A 953 -0.68 2.95 -39.22
C PHE A 953 -1.62 3.26 -40.40
N ASN A 954 -1.06 3.64 -41.50
CA ASN A 954 -1.83 4.01 -42.68
C ASN A 954 -2.35 2.77 -43.44
N HIS A 955 -3.50 2.26 -43.00
CA HIS A 955 -4.18 1.11 -43.57
C HIS A 955 -4.58 1.34 -45.05
N VAL A 956 -4.82 2.60 -45.45
CA VAL A 956 -5.17 2.96 -46.82
C VAL A 956 -3.98 2.75 -47.74
N LEU A 957 -2.79 3.22 -47.30
CA LEU A 957 -1.56 3.02 -48.08
C LEU A 957 -1.23 1.53 -48.23
N LEU A 958 -1.37 0.76 -47.15
CA LEU A 958 -1.18 -0.70 -47.20
C LEU A 958 -2.13 -1.38 -48.16
N SER A 959 -3.42 -1.02 -48.12
CA SER A 959 -4.43 -1.59 -49.01
C SER A 959 -4.16 -1.24 -50.46
N LEU A 960 -3.75 0.01 -50.76
CA LEU A 960 -3.37 0.43 -52.11
C LEU A 960 -2.13 -0.30 -52.61
N THR A 961 -1.11 -0.48 -51.79
CA THR A 961 0.09 -1.26 -52.15
C THR A 961 -0.24 -2.73 -52.41
N LEU A 962 -1.11 -3.33 -51.59
CA LEU A 962 -1.56 -4.70 -51.81
C LEU A 962 -2.31 -4.85 -53.15
N VAL A 963 -3.24 -3.93 -53.43
CA VAL A 963 -3.98 -3.91 -54.73
C VAL A 963 -3.02 -3.73 -55.89
N ALA A 964 -2.06 -2.81 -55.78
CA ALA A 964 -1.06 -2.59 -56.83
C ALA A 964 -0.18 -3.83 -57.07
N LEU A 965 0.22 -4.53 -56.00
CA LEU A 965 0.97 -5.79 -56.12
C LEU A 965 0.15 -6.90 -56.78
N VAL A 966 -1.11 -7.08 -56.39
CA VAL A 966 -1.99 -8.06 -57.02
C VAL A 966 -2.18 -7.73 -58.50
N ALA A 967 -2.43 -6.46 -58.86
CA ALA A 967 -2.52 -6.03 -60.25
C ALA A 967 -1.20 -6.28 -61.00
N GLY A 968 -0.06 -5.98 -60.39
CA GLY A 968 1.27 -6.25 -60.95
C GLY A 968 1.50 -7.74 -61.22
N VAL A 969 1.12 -8.61 -60.28
CA VAL A 969 1.21 -10.08 -60.48
C VAL A 969 0.32 -10.56 -61.65
N VAL A 970 -0.92 -10.04 -61.74
CA VAL A 970 -1.83 -10.40 -62.84
C VAL A 970 -1.27 -9.94 -64.21
N VAL A 971 -0.72 -8.72 -64.22
CA VAL A 971 -0.09 -8.20 -65.47
C VAL A 971 1.16 -9.03 -65.84
N ALA A 972 2.03 -9.28 -64.85
CA ALA A 972 3.24 -10.11 -65.02
C ALA A 972 2.91 -11.50 -65.56
N ARG A 973 1.88 -12.14 -64.99
CA ARG A 973 1.39 -13.44 -65.46
C ARG A 973 0.90 -13.38 -66.96
N ARG A 974 0.09 -12.36 -67.24
CA ARG A 974 -0.38 -12.20 -68.68
C ARG A 974 0.77 -11.94 -69.60
N VAL A 975 1.78 -11.18 -69.24
CA VAL A 975 2.97 -10.95 -70.03
C VAL A 975 3.79 -12.24 -70.18
N ALA A 976 3.94 -13.00 -69.07
CA ALA A 976 4.60 -14.31 -69.15
C ALA A 976 3.87 -15.30 -70.13
N ASP A 977 2.55 -15.41 -69.96
CA ASP A 977 1.71 -16.26 -70.82
C ASP A 977 1.80 -15.83 -72.29
N ALA A 978 1.82 -14.52 -72.56
CA ALA A 978 1.98 -13.97 -73.91
C ALA A 978 3.39 -14.27 -74.50
N ASN A 979 4.43 -14.17 -73.72
CA ASN A 979 5.80 -14.49 -74.12
C ASN A 979 5.99 -16.00 -74.35
N GLU A 980 5.39 -16.86 -73.54
CA GLU A 980 5.37 -18.30 -73.77
C GLU A 980 4.67 -18.64 -75.04
N LEU A 981 3.51 -18.07 -75.35
CA LEU A 981 2.82 -18.21 -76.63
C LEU A 981 3.69 -17.74 -77.76
N HIS A 982 4.37 -16.60 -77.65
CA HIS A 982 5.25 -16.07 -78.71
C HIS A 982 6.47 -16.98 -78.95
N HIS A 983 7.02 -17.60 -77.87
CA HIS A 983 8.09 -18.61 -78.03
C HIS A 983 7.62 -19.93 -78.56
N ALA A 984 6.38 -20.33 -78.25
CA ALA A 984 5.81 -21.57 -78.86
C ALA A 984 5.44 -21.47 -80.35
N TRP A 985 5.27 -20.24 -80.86
CA TRP A 985 4.95 -19.99 -82.24
C TRP A 985 6.19 -19.61 -83.17
N ARG A 986 7.36 -19.53 -82.59
CA ARG A 986 8.65 -19.50 -83.25
C ARG A 986 9.25 -20.90 -83.32
#